data_ad92ebff462b66254335c7a568bfb44a
#
_entry.id   ad92ebff462b66254335c7a568bfb44a
#
_cell.length_a   1.000
_cell.length_b   1.000
_cell.length_c   1.000
_cell.angle_alpha   90.00
_cell.angle_beta   90.00
_cell.angle_gamma   90.00
#
_symmetry.space_group_name_H-M   'P 1'
#
loop_
_entity.id
_entity.type
_entity.pdbx_description
1 polymer ?
#
loop_
_entity_poly.entity_id
_entity_poly.type
_entity_poly.pdbx_seq_one_letter_code
_entity_poly.pdbx_strand_id
1 'polypeptide(L)'
;MNVFNKVTLESLKKNRTRTIVTIIGIMLSAAMICASTTLVSSMQNFVLRCAIHIDGDWYGAVYDAAYKDYEDIRDSDRVSSAAYAQVLGYAKIDSANERKPYLYVLGGDAASGYFETMPVHLILGALPKDSTEIILPEHLTSNGKVNYKLGDTVTLDVGDRTLDGRRLGQDTPVYTYDSETQVEIMSGERLENTEPRTYTVVGIYERPTFEDYSAPGYTALTAADTKSADQAPIHCYFKLHKPAGVYDFMKEMGYTQEYRYAYNTKVLLYSGTAPFDSFLTAFYSLAAIIIALIVFGSVSLIYNAFSISVSERTRQFGLLSSVGATRKQLRRMVLFEALAVSIVGIPLGILVGIGGIGITLLLIGDKFFSLVRVDIPMRLCVSWQAVVIAAVIALVTVLISAWIPSKRATRVSAVEAIRQSMDIKVSGRPVRTSKLAYKLFGLPGVLAGKHYKRNRKKYRTTVVSLFMSIVLFVSAAAFTDYMMESAEGGLASDQFDLIYAAESDASAAMTPDELLDLLFSEQNVTGGTYTKKQFLQGDISREYVTAMFADRFADFGMEREDAAPKELGISGYLYFVADAEFNRLLEKYNLKEADYYDRGKPLGIALDRNIELDRRLEKYVTLDTLKGDGCVIEGLYYVEIDGYYRKDSRIDENGNKVVLYQNRDNENDIIELPHEESFAKYTLRSEKTIEEAPFFVSRSTPVAINMIYPYSMLESVVPEAALNQFRNTEYFLTSSNHTASFENLATVLTENGLSSRQLFDYAANAETNRNVVTIIRVFAYGFIVLISLIAAANVFNTISTNISLRRREFAMLKSVGMTQKGFRRMMNYECLLYGSKALLLGLPVSCGITYLIYRAVTTAYETSFHLPWAAIGIAVLSVFLVVFATMMYSMSKVKKDNPIDALKNENL
;
A
#
# COMPACT_ATOMS: atom_id res chain seq x y z
N MET A 1 26.69 -12.17 -44.34
CA MET A 1 25.22 -12.16 -44.09
C MET A 1 24.56 -13.14 -45.04
N ASN A 2 23.72 -14.06 -44.54
CA ASN A 2 23.06 -15.05 -45.38
C ASN A 2 22.04 -14.36 -46.32
N VAL A 3 21.87 -14.90 -47.55
CA VAL A 3 20.95 -14.38 -48.58
C VAL A 3 19.55 -14.14 -48.01
N PHE A 4 19.04 -15.04 -47.20
CA PHE A 4 17.74 -14.90 -46.54
C PHE A 4 17.63 -13.67 -45.64
N ASN A 5 18.70 -13.34 -44.90
CA ASN A 5 18.72 -12.16 -44.02
C ASN A 5 18.76 -10.86 -44.85
N LYS A 6 19.48 -10.85 -45.98
CA LYS A 6 19.51 -9.72 -46.90
C LYS A 6 18.14 -9.44 -47.53
N VAL A 7 17.45 -10.50 -47.97
CA VAL A 7 16.06 -10.40 -48.50
C VAL A 7 15.12 -9.90 -47.42
N THR A 8 15.27 -10.30 -46.15
CA THR A 8 14.43 -9.82 -45.07
C THR A 8 14.63 -8.33 -44.79
N LEU A 9 15.88 -7.84 -44.77
CA LEU A 9 16.18 -6.43 -44.54
C LEU A 9 15.65 -5.55 -45.67
N GLU A 10 15.82 -5.96 -46.89
CA GLU A 10 15.25 -5.22 -48.07
C GLU A 10 13.73 -5.22 -48.03
N SER A 11 13.08 -6.30 -47.60
CA SER A 11 11.64 -6.34 -47.39
C SER A 11 11.16 -5.38 -46.32
N LEU A 12 11.89 -5.23 -45.19
CA LEU A 12 11.59 -4.26 -44.14
C LEU A 12 11.71 -2.83 -44.63
N LYS A 13 12.74 -2.50 -45.42
CA LYS A 13 12.92 -1.17 -46.03
C LYS A 13 11.84 -0.82 -47.03
N LYS A 14 11.40 -1.78 -47.82
CA LYS A 14 10.35 -1.58 -48.84
C LYS A 14 8.96 -1.36 -48.21
N ASN A 15 8.68 -2.00 -47.08
CA ASN A 15 7.40 -1.93 -46.38
C ASN A 15 7.47 -1.01 -45.12
N ARG A 16 7.90 0.23 -45.29
CA ARG A 16 8.19 1.20 -44.21
C ARG A 16 7.05 1.38 -43.23
N THR A 17 5.82 1.61 -43.70
CA THR A 17 4.67 1.88 -42.84
C THR A 17 4.42 0.71 -41.84
N ARG A 18 4.49 -0.52 -42.34
CA ARG A 18 4.28 -1.72 -41.52
C ARG A 18 5.43 -1.91 -40.54
N THR A 19 6.68 -1.75 -41.00
CA THR A 19 7.87 -1.86 -40.16
C THR A 19 7.80 -0.87 -39.01
N ILE A 20 7.42 0.38 -39.27
CA ILE A 20 7.23 1.42 -38.26
C ILE A 20 6.14 1.03 -37.24
N VAL A 21 4.99 0.54 -37.70
CA VAL A 21 3.89 0.09 -36.79
C VAL A 21 4.36 -1.07 -35.89
N THR A 22 5.11 -2.01 -36.45
CA THR A 22 5.68 -3.12 -35.66
C THR A 22 6.71 -2.63 -34.64
N ILE A 23 7.60 -1.70 -35.05
CA ILE A 23 8.59 -1.08 -34.14
C ILE A 23 7.86 -0.32 -33.02
N ILE A 24 6.82 0.47 -33.34
CA ILE A 24 6.01 1.18 -32.32
C ILE A 24 5.36 0.17 -31.34
N GLY A 25 4.83 -0.94 -31.83
CA GLY A 25 4.27 -1.97 -30.97
C GLY A 25 5.29 -2.60 -30.02
N ILE A 26 6.49 -2.87 -30.52
CA ILE A 26 7.61 -3.39 -29.68
C ILE A 26 8.08 -2.30 -28.72
N MET A 27 8.20 -1.06 -29.18
CA MET A 27 8.59 0.11 -28.37
C MET A 27 7.60 0.30 -27.20
N LEU A 28 6.30 0.33 -27.44
CA LEU A 28 5.28 0.46 -26.40
C LEU A 28 5.35 -0.68 -25.39
N SER A 29 5.52 -1.91 -25.87
CA SER A 29 5.70 -3.09 -25.03
C SER A 29 6.94 -2.99 -24.13
N ALA A 30 8.09 -2.69 -24.73
CA ALA A 30 9.34 -2.52 -24.01
C ALA A 30 9.31 -1.32 -23.05
N ALA A 31 8.62 -0.23 -23.44
CA ALA A 31 8.45 0.96 -22.59
C ALA A 31 7.65 0.62 -21.33
N MET A 32 6.55 -0.13 -21.46
CA MET A 32 5.76 -0.54 -20.28
C MET A 32 6.54 -1.46 -19.35
N ILE A 33 7.23 -2.46 -19.88
CA ILE A 33 8.04 -3.38 -19.08
C ILE A 33 9.14 -2.59 -18.37
N CYS A 34 9.85 -1.72 -19.09
CA CYS A 34 10.91 -0.88 -18.53
C CYS A 34 10.38 0.13 -17.51
N ALA A 35 9.24 0.77 -17.76
CA ALA A 35 8.60 1.67 -16.82
C ALA A 35 8.26 0.96 -15.51
N SER A 36 7.66 -0.24 -15.58
CA SER A 36 7.32 -1.03 -14.38
C SER A 36 8.56 -1.45 -13.59
N THR A 37 9.61 -1.94 -14.26
CA THR A 37 10.85 -2.34 -13.57
C THR A 37 11.62 -1.14 -13.00
N THR A 38 11.61 0.01 -13.69
CA THR A 38 12.23 1.25 -13.22
C THR A 38 11.47 1.85 -12.04
N LEU A 39 10.14 1.77 -12.05
CA LEU A 39 9.32 2.19 -10.91
C LEU A 39 9.63 1.37 -9.66
N VAL A 40 9.67 0.04 -9.81
CA VAL A 40 10.01 -0.88 -8.71
C VAL A 40 11.41 -0.55 -8.14
N SER A 41 12.42 -0.37 -8.99
CA SER A 41 13.77 -0.03 -8.53
C SER A 41 13.85 1.36 -7.89
N SER A 42 13.10 2.34 -8.40
CA SER A 42 13.04 3.68 -7.82
C SER A 42 12.34 3.69 -6.47
N MET A 43 11.25 2.93 -6.32
CA MET A 43 10.54 2.78 -5.05
C MET A 43 11.41 2.08 -4.01
N GLN A 44 12.05 0.96 -4.39
CA GLN A 44 12.97 0.24 -3.50
C GLN A 44 14.12 1.12 -3.03
N ASN A 45 14.74 1.89 -3.95
CA ASN A 45 15.80 2.84 -3.60
C ASN A 45 15.30 3.97 -2.68
N PHE A 46 14.08 4.45 -2.90
CA PHE A 46 13.46 5.49 -2.06
C PHE A 46 13.27 5.00 -0.64
N VAL A 47 12.58 3.87 -0.44
CA VAL A 47 12.32 3.33 0.91
C VAL A 47 13.61 2.91 1.62
N LEU A 48 14.61 2.44 0.88
CA LEU A 48 15.93 2.13 1.45
C LEU A 48 16.65 3.41 1.95
N ARG A 49 16.64 4.49 1.16
CA ARG A 49 17.24 5.78 1.61
C ARG A 49 16.52 6.36 2.81
N CYS A 50 15.19 6.23 2.86
CA CYS A 50 14.41 6.64 4.01
C CYS A 50 14.76 5.81 5.26
N ALA A 51 14.87 4.48 5.11
CA ALA A 51 15.29 3.62 6.22
C ALA A 51 16.70 3.93 6.71
N ILE A 52 17.65 4.17 5.80
CA ILE A 52 19.02 4.59 6.16
C ILE A 52 19.02 5.93 6.90
N HIS A 53 18.21 6.88 6.46
CA HIS A 53 18.12 8.17 7.13
C HIS A 53 17.52 8.08 8.53
N ILE A 54 16.53 7.20 8.71
CA ILE A 54 15.84 7.02 9.99
C ILE A 54 16.66 6.13 10.95
N ASP A 55 17.12 4.97 10.48
CA ASP A 55 17.66 3.92 11.32
C ASP A 55 19.21 3.77 11.19
N GLY A 56 19.83 4.52 10.27
CA GLY A 56 21.28 4.45 10.00
C GLY A 56 21.67 3.42 8.93
N ASP A 57 22.89 3.55 8.41
CA ASP A 57 23.41 2.73 7.30
C ASP A 57 24.24 1.55 7.80
N TRP A 58 23.61 0.62 8.49
CA TRP A 58 24.21 -0.58 9.05
C TRP A 58 23.28 -1.80 8.89
N TYR A 59 23.84 -3.03 9.00
CA TYR A 59 23.09 -4.29 8.91
C TYR A 59 23.00 -5.04 10.22
N GLY A 60 24.10 -5.05 10.97
CA GLY A 60 24.19 -5.66 12.28
C GLY A 60 24.84 -4.73 13.28
N ALA A 61 24.42 -4.83 14.54
CA ALA A 61 25.00 -4.10 15.66
C ALA A 61 25.32 -5.05 16.80
N VAL A 62 26.39 -4.75 17.54
CA VAL A 62 26.75 -5.46 18.76
C VAL A 62 26.93 -4.41 19.87
N TYR A 63 26.24 -4.60 20.98
CA TYR A 63 26.22 -3.70 22.11
C TYR A 63 27.10 -4.17 23.25
N ASP A 64 27.69 -3.24 23.99
CA ASP A 64 28.57 -3.49 25.12
C ASP A 64 29.71 -4.47 24.81
N ALA A 65 30.21 -4.38 23.59
CA ALA A 65 31.30 -5.21 23.07
C ALA A 65 32.67 -4.70 23.58
N ALA A 66 33.68 -5.57 23.56
CA ALA A 66 35.06 -5.15 23.76
C ALA A 66 35.61 -4.54 22.43
N TYR A 67 36.59 -3.65 22.52
CA TYR A 67 37.24 -3.06 21.36
C TYR A 67 37.81 -4.13 20.41
N LYS A 68 38.26 -5.24 20.95
CA LYS A 68 38.75 -6.39 20.18
C LYS A 68 37.64 -6.98 19.27
N ASP A 69 36.40 -7.04 19.75
CA ASP A 69 35.29 -7.56 18.94
C ASP A 69 35.05 -6.67 17.71
N TYR A 70 35.23 -5.34 17.88
CA TYR A 70 35.18 -4.42 16.72
C TYR A 70 36.31 -4.69 15.73
N GLU A 71 37.56 -4.93 16.22
CA GLU A 71 38.69 -5.23 15.34
C GLU A 71 38.45 -6.54 14.56
N ASP A 72 37.98 -7.58 15.25
CA ASP A 72 37.66 -8.88 14.63
C ASP A 72 36.55 -8.76 13.59
N ILE A 73 35.54 -7.92 13.83
CA ILE A 73 34.48 -7.61 12.86
C ILE A 73 35.04 -6.82 11.68
N ARG A 74 35.77 -5.72 11.95
CA ARG A 74 36.32 -4.82 10.91
C ARG A 74 37.26 -5.56 9.94
N ASP A 75 38.11 -6.43 10.49
CA ASP A 75 39.18 -7.12 9.73
C ASP A 75 38.65 -8.34 8.95
N SER A 76 37.35 -8.66 9.07
CA SER A 76 36.72 -9.74 8.31
C SER A 76 36.53 -9.36 6.84
N ASP A 77 36.96 -10.24 5.91
CA ASP A 77 36.76 -10.06 4.45
C ASP A 77 35.28 -9.93 4.02
N ARG A 78 34.34 -10.27 4.91
CA ARG A 78 32.89 -10.19 4.63
C ARG A 78 32.33 -8.79 4.93
N VAL A 79 33.03 -8.01 5.76
CA VAL A 79 32.59 -6.69 6.23
C VAL A 79 33.02 -5.62 5.22
N SER A 80 32.08 -4.76 4.85
CA SER A 80 32.33 -3.64 3.95
C SER A 80 32.64 -2.35 4.70
N SER A 81 32.04 -2.17 5.87
CA SER A 81 32.30 -1.05 6.80
C SER A 81 31.94 -1.47 8.21
N ALA A 82 32.67 -0.96 9.17
CA ALA A 82 32.39 -1.09 10.60
C ALA A 82 32.69 0.24 11.29
N ALA A 83 31.77 0.66 12.16
CA ALA A 83 31.86 1.88 12.95
C ALA A 83 31.55 1.58 14.42
N TYR A 84 32.09 2.36 15.33
CA TYR A 84 31.84 2.17 16.76
C TYR A 84 31.63 3.47 17.51
N ALA A 85 30.95 3.36 18.65
CA ALA A 85 30.92 4.40 19.67
C ALA A 85 31.30 3.83 21.06
N GLN A 86 32.08 4.58 21.80
CA GLN A 86 32.43 4.27 23.20
C GLN A 86 31.25 4.62 24.10
N VAL A 87 30.88 3.73 25.00
CA VAL A 87 29.88 3.99 26.03
C VAL A 87 30.60 4.67 27.22
N LEU A 88 30.46 5.99 27.28
CA LEU A 88 31.13 6.76 28.35
C LEU A 88 30.35 6.73 29.67
N GLY A 89 29.02 6.60 29.60
CA GLY A 89 28.16 6.45 30.78
C GLY A 89 27.04 7.48 30.85
N TYR A 90 26.55 7.73 32.04
CA TYR A 90 25.41 8.61 32.32
C TYR A 90 25.84 9.76 33.22
N ALA A 91 25.25 10.92 32.98
CA ALA A 91 25.39 12.06 33.88
C ALA A 91 24.02 12.52 34.33
N LYS A 92 23.85 12.74 35.65
CA LYS A 92 22.59 13.26 36.19
C LYS A 92 22.46 14.74 35.82
N ILE A 93 21.28 15.14 35.36
CA ILE A 93 20.94 16.51 34.97
C ILE A 93 19.66 16.97 35.68
N ASP A 94 19.46 18.27 35.74
CA ASP A 94 18.23 18.87 36.28
C ASP A 94 17.12 18.92 35.20
N SER A 95 16.61 17.73 34.88
CA SER A 95 15.57 17.57 33.85
C SER A 95 14.19 17.78 34.48
N ALA A 96 13.33 18.54 33.81
CA ALA A 96 11.93 18.66 34.19
C ALA A 96 11.14 17.35 33.94
N ASN A 97 11.68 16.44 33.14
CA ASN A 97 11.11 15.12 32.95
C ASN A 97 11.76 14.12 33.94
N GLU A 98 11.06 13.79 35.01
CA GLU A 98 11.51 12.86 36.02
C GLU A 98 11.83 11.45 35.49
N ARG A 99 11.24 11.06 34.38
CA ARG A 99 11.50 9.77 33.72
C ARG A 99 12.78 9.78 32.87
N LYS A 100 13.37 10.96 32.62
CA LYS A 100 14.63 11.15 31.88
C LYS A 100 15.58 12.06 32.69
N PRO A 101 16.09 11.62 33.85
CA PRO A 101 16.93 12.43 34.69
C PRO A 101 18.41 12.45 34.27
N TYR A 102 18.78 11.80 33.16
CA TYR A 102 20.15 11.64 32.74
C TYR A 102 20.44 12.18 31.32
N LEU A 103 21.71 12.52 31.13
CA LEU A 103 22.39 12.55 29.85
C LEU A 103 23.13 11.23 29.66
N TYR A 104 22.89 10.53 28.57
CA TYR A 104 23.65 9.34 28.18
C TYR A 104 24.72 9.77 27.17
N VAL A 105 26.00 9.60 27.52
CA VAL A 105 27.14 10.10 26.76
C VAL A 105 27.78 8.98 25.95
N LEU A 106 27.80 9.13 24.64
CA LEU A 106 28.47 8.23 23.69
C LEU A 106 29.60 8.97 22.99
N GLY A 107 30.77 8.34 22.88
CA GLY A 107 31.89 8.83 22.07
C GLY A 107 31.90 8.15 20.70
N GLY A 108 31.42 8.82 19.65
CA GLY A 108 31.45 8.30 18.29
C GLY A 108 32.84 8.41 17.64
N ASP A 109 33.36 7.33 17.07
CA ASP A 109 34.64 7.39 16.35
C ASP A 109 34.45 7.88 14.91
N ALA A 110 34.88 9.12 14.67
CA ALA A 110 34.79 9.73 13.33
C ALA A 110 35.66 9.01 12.30
N ALA A 111 36.79 8.42 12.71
CA ALA A 111 37.67 7.71 11.79
C ALA A 111 37.06 6.41 11.29
N SER A 112 36.21 5.74 12.07
CA SER A 112 35.43 4.58 11.64
C SER A 112 34.19 4.94 10.83
N GLY A 113 33.82 6.22 10.75
CA GLY A 113 32.62 6.68 10.06
C GLY A 113 31.34 6.54 10.88
N TYR A 114 31.42 6.68 12.21
CA TYR A 114 30.26 6.54 13.10
C TYR A 114 29.15 7.55 12.75
N PHE A 115 29.51 8.83 12.57
CA PHE A 115 28.54 9.89 12.32
C PHE A 115 27.90 9.85 10.93
N GLU A 116 28.52 9.13 9.99
CA GLU A 116 27.95 8.83 8.67
C GLU A 116 27.09 7.55 8.69
N THR A 117 27.39 6.63 9.59
CA THR A 117 26.68 5.34 9.73
C THR A 117 25.40 5.49 10.53
N MET A 118 25.44 6.29 11.59
CA MET A 118 24.30 6.52 12.49
C MET A 118 23.45 7.72 12.04
N PRO A 119 22.15 7.73 12.34
CA PRO A 119 21.23 8.80 11.93
C PRO A 119 21.39 10.04 12.83
N VAL A 120 22.50 10.73 12.68
CA VAL A 120 22.82 11.97 13.42
C VAL A 120 22.59 13.18 12.50
N HIS A 121 21.45 13.85 12.67
CA HIS A 121 21.04 14.98 11.84
C HIS A 121 21.19 16.29 12.60
N LEU A 122 22.20 17.09 12.23
CA LEU A 122 22.46 18.38 12.87
C LEU A 122 21.39 19.40 12.51
N ILE A 123 20.87 20.08 13.55
CA ILE A 123 20.00 21.26 13.41
C ILE A 123 20.87 22.53 13.43
N LEU A 124 21.84 22.61 14.35
CA LEU A 124 22.71 23.76 14.53
C LEU A 124 24.12 23.31 14.87
N GLY A 125 25.14 24.11 14.46
CA GLY A 125 26.52 23.88 14.84
C GLY A 125 27.27 22.90 13.95
N ALA A 126 28.15 22.09 14.54
CA ALA A 126 29.02 21.14 13.84
C ALA A 126 29.15 19.85 14.67
N LEU A 127 29.61 18.77 14.02
CA LEU A 127 29.96 17.52 14.69
C LEU A 127 31.18 17.71 15.58
N PRO A 128 31.28 16.96 16.72
CA PRO A 128 32.40 17.05 17.63
C PRO A 128 33.69 16.56 16.97
N LYS A 129 34.79 17.31 17.13
CA LYS A 129 36.10 17.00 16.55
C LYS A 129 36.96 16.17 17.50
N ASP A 130 36.78 16.37 18.79
CA ASP A 130 37.53 15.69 19.82
C ASP A 130 36.65 15.39 21.08
N SER A 131 37.20 14.69 22.04
CA SER A 131 36.49 14.24 23.23
C SER A 131 36.13 15.34 24.23
N THR A 132 36.46 16.60 23.92
CA THR A 132 36.10 17.79 24.75
C THR A 132 34.93 18.57 24.14
N GLU A 133 34.52 18.22 22.95
CA GLU A 133 33.34 18.77 22.27
C GLU A 133 32.15 17.82 22.37
N ILE A 134 30.93 18.37 22.51
CA ILE A 134 29.71 17.59 22.63
C ILE A 134 28.56 18.17 21.79
N ILE A 135 27.73 17.32 21.20
CA ILE A 135 26.46 17.72 20.61
C ILE A 135 25.31 17.15 21.42
N LEU A 136 24.24 17.91 21.54
CA LEU A 136 23.09 17.61 22.37
C LEU A 136 21.82 17.45 21.51
N PRO A 137 20.92 16.56 21.88
CA PRO A 137 19.68 16.37 21.17
C PRO A 137 18.69 17.49 21.51
N GLU A 138 17.90 17.95 20.50
CA GLU A 138 16.95 19.07 20.68
C GLU A 138 15.90 18.83 21.76
N HIS A 139 15.48 17.58 21.92
CA HIS A 139 14.45 17.22 22.90
C HIS A 139 14.95 17.29 24.36
N LEU A 140 16.22 17.47 24.60
CA LEU A 140 16.73 17.86 25.90
C LEU A 140 16.16 19.22 26.32
N THR A 141 16.02 20.15 25.37
CA THR A 141 15.41 21.46 25.60
C THR A 141 13.88 21.39 25.64
N SER A 142 13.27 20.75 24.64
CA SER A 142 11.81 20.72 24.51
C SER A 142 11.13 19.87 25.59
N ASN A 143 11.68 18.72 25.96
CA ASN A 143 11.15 17.76 26.94
C ASN A 143 11.78 17.93 28.32
N GLY A 144 13.11 18.01 28.42
CA GLY A 144 13.85 18.12 29.70
C GLY A 144 13.92 19.54 30.25
N LYS A 145 13.55 20.57 29.48
CA LYS A 145 13.68 22.00 29.84
C LYS A 145 15.10 22.42 30.19
N VAL A 146 16.10 21.64 29.81
CA VAL A 146 17.52 21.93 29.99
C VAL A 146 18.04 22.66 28.76
N ASN A 147 18.43 23.92 28.92
CA ASN A 147 18.85 24.78 27.82
C ASN A 147 20.35 25.01 27.84
N TYR A 148 21.07 24.41 26.91
CA TYR A 148 22.45 24.72 26.60
C TYR A 148 22.55 25.40 25.22
N LYS A 149 23.46 26.40 25.12
CA LYS A 149 23.72 27.15 23.89
C LYS A 149 25.05 26.72 23.27
N LEU A 150 25.18 26.94 21.98
CA LEU A 150 26.45 26.73 21.31
C LEU A 150 27.56 27.60 21.97
N GLY A 151 28.67 26.95 22.29
CA GLY A 151 29.81 27.56 23.00
C GLY A 151 29.75 27.46 24.50
N ASP A 152 28.65 26.99 25.08
CA ASP A 152 28.60 26.79 26.54
C ASP A 152 29.54 25.66 26.96
N THR A 153 30.17 25.85 28.13
CA THR A 153 31.00 24.82 28.77
C THR A 153 30.21 24.12 29.85
N VAL A 154 30.12 22.80 29.76
CA VAL A 154 29.33 21.96 30.66
C VAL A 154 30.24 20.94 31.31
N THR A 155 30.24 20.88 32.65
CA THR A 155 30.95 19.83 33.39
C THR A 155 29.91 18.82 33.87
N LEU A 156 30.10 17.55 33.52
CA LEU A 156 29.20 16.43 33.78
C LEU A 156 29.94 15.37 34.58
N ASP A 157 29.38 14.92 35.68
CA ASP A 157 29.86 13.75 36.42
C ASP A 157 29.32 12.48 35.72
N VAL A 158 30.16 11.91 34.83
CA VAL A 158 29.80 10.78 33.99
C VAL A 158 30.17 9.48 34.65
N GLY A 159 29.22 8.56 34.84
CA GLY A 159 29.42 7.28 35.51
C GLY A 159 28.46 6.21 35.07
N ASP A 160 28.42 5.10 35.78
CA ASP A 160 27.58 3.96 35.51
C ASP A 160 26.27 4.03 36.30
N ARG A 161 25.14 3.79 35.63
CA ARG A 161 23.86 3.51 36.30
C ARG A 161 23.91 2.08 36.84
N THR A 162 23.69 1.90 38.11
CA THR A 162 23.72 0.57 38.74
C THR A 162 22.51 0.33 39.62
N LEU A 163 22.04 -0.91 39.63
CA LEU A 163 21.02 -1.41 40.54
C LEU A 163 21.49 -2.79 41.07
N ASP A 164 21.61 -2.94 42.37
CA ASP A 164 22.07 -4.17 42.99
C ASP A 164 23.40 -4.71 42.42
N GLY A 165 24.33 -3.78 42.09
CA GLY A 165 25.63 -4.08 41.51
C GLY A 165 25.58 -4.49 40.01
N ARG A 166 24.45 -4.39 39.35
CA ARG A 166 24.31 -4.59 37.89
C ARG A 166 24.30 -3.25 37.16
N ARG A 167 25.08 -3.14 36.10
CA ARG A 167 25.06 -1.99 35.21
C ARG A 167 23.74 -1.98 34.41
N LEU A 168 23.09 -0.81 34.33
CA LEU A 168 21.85 -0.58 33.61
C LEU A 168 22.09 0.14 32.28
N GLY A 169 21.36 -0.23 31.22
CA GLY A 169 21.43 0.39 29.90
C GLY A 169 20.32 1.40 29.64
N GLN A 170 20.26 1.91 28.41
CA GLN A 170 19.20 2.82 27.94
C GLN A 170 17.84 2.12 27.76
N ASP A 171 17.82 0.81 27.71
CA ASP A 171 16.65 -0.06 27.65
C ASP A 171 15.95 -0.26 29.00
N THR A 172 16.60 0.18 30.10
CA THR A 172 16.06 0.02 31.44
C THR A 172 15.55 1.37 31.96
N PRO A 173 14.21 1.57 32.02
CA PRO A 173 13.60 2.80 32.53
C PRO A 173 13.94 3.08 34.00
N VAL A 174 13.91 4.35 34.40
CA VAL A 174 14.10 4.78 35.80
C VAL A 174 12.94 4.34 36.68
N TYR A 175 11.76 4.27 36.11
CA TYR A 175 10.56 3.81 36.75
C TYR A 175 10.30 2.36 36.37
N THR A 176 9.98 1.54 37.35
CA THR A 176 9.51 0.17 37.16
C THR A 176 8.17 -0.01 37.81
N TYR A 177 7.39 -0.95 37.33
CA TYR A 177 6.16 -1.34 38.00
C TYR A 177 6.55 -2.28 39.12
N ASP A 178 6.21 -1.91 40.35
CA ASP A 178 6.23 -2.82 41.45
C ASP A 178 5.34 -4.01 41.15
N SER A 179 5.87 -5.22 41.20
CA SER A 179 5.15 -6.44 40.83
C SER A 179 3.97 -6.73 41.78
N GLU A 180 4.01 -6.17 43.02
CA GLU A 180 2.99 -6.39 44.02
C GLU A 180 1.91 -5.30 43.98
N THR A 181 2.29 -4.05 43.82
CA THR A 181 1.37 -2.91 43.88
C THR A 181 0.85 -2.45 42.53
N GLN A 182 1.47 -2.89 41.40
CA GLN A 182 1.23 -2.37 40.06
C GLN A 182 1.31 -0.83 39.96
N VAL A 183 1.96 -0.21 40.94
CA VAL A 183 2.26 1.22 40.98
C VAL A 183 3.62 1.44 40.35
N GLU A 184 3.76 2.48 39.59
CA GLU A 184 5.03 2.90 39.04
C GLU A 184 5.90 3.48 40.15
N ILE A 185 7.03 2.85 40.45
CA ILE A 185 7.98 3.26 41.45
C ILE A 185 9.35 3.55 40.84
N MET A 186 10.11 4.42 41.48
CA MET A 186 11.49 4.67 41.07
C MET A 186 12.34 3.42 41.33
N SER A 187 13.16 3.00 40.40
CA SER A 187 13.92 1.75 40.45
C SER A 187 14.95 1.67 41.59
N GLY A 188 15.23 2.78 42.26
CA GLY A 188 16.22 2.85 43.37
C GLY A 188 17.66 2.77 42.87
N GLU A 189 17.88 2.94 41.60
CA GLU A 189 19.21 2.94 40.98
C GLU A 189 20.13 4.06 41.46
N ARG A 190 21.43 3.85 41.31
CA ARG A 190 22.46 4.82 41.70
C ARG A 190 23.41 5.07 40.52
N LEU A 191 24.01 6.25 40.53
CA LEU A 191 25.12 6.58 39.64
C LEU A 191 26.41 6.32 40.40
N GLU A 192 27.24 5.38 39.91
CA GLU A 192 28.50 4.98 40.52
C GLU A 192 29.66 5.22 39.54
N ASN A 193 30.88 5.18 40.06
CA ASN A 193 32.11 5.38 39.29
C ASN A 193 32.15 6.70 38.50
N THR A 194 31.60 7.77 39.07
CA THR A 194 31.52 9.07 38.38
C THR A 194 32.86 9.75 38.22
N GLU A 195 33.16 10.24 37.02
CA GLU A 195 34.31 11.08 36.71
C GLU A 195 33.83 12.42 36.12
N PRO A 196 34.38 13.55 36.61
CA PRO A 196 34.02 14.86 36.03
C PRO A 196 34.66 15.01 34.65
N ARG A 197 33.80 15.27 33.65
CA ARG A 197 34.20 15.54 32.27
C ARG A 197 33.65 16.89 31.84
N THR A 198 34.51 17.71 31.23
CA THR A 198 34.13 19.05 30.77
C THR A 198 34.04 19.05 29.26
N TYR A 199 32.92 19.50 28.75
CA TYR A 199 32.64 19.58 27.33
C TYR A 199 32.26 20.99 26.90
N THR A 200 32.59 21.34 25.67
CA THR A 200 32.07 22.52 24.97
C THR A 200 30.93 22.09 24.03
N VAL A 201 29.77 22.70 24.16
CA VAL A 201 28.61 22.40 23.29
C VAL A 201 28.86 22.99 21.89
N VAL A 202 29.07 22.15 20.89
CA VAL A 202 29.39 22.55 19.52
C VAL A 202 28.22 22.35 18.53
N GLY A 203 27.19 21.61 18.89
CA GLY A 203 26.03 21.39 18.02
C GLY A 203 24.79 20.92 18.76
N ILE A 204 23.67 21.12 18.06
CA ILE A 204 22.37 20.56 18.46
C ILE A 204 21.88 19.71 17.27
N TYR A 205 21.38 18.51 17.58
CA TYR A 205 20.91 17.57 16.56
C TYR A 205 19.50 17.07 16.87
N GLU A 206 18.82 16.56 15.86
CA GLU A 206 17.48 16.01 15.97
C GLU A 206 17.45 14.87 17.00
N ARG A 207 16.30 14.62 17.61
CA ARG A 207 16.15 13.46 18.48
C ARG A 207 16.57 12.19 17.72
N PRO A 208 17.55 11.41 18.21
CA PRO A 208 17.98 10.20 17.54
C PRO A 208 16.92 9.11 17.63
N THR A 209 16.67 8.45 16.51
CA THR A 209 15.69 7.35 16.42
C THR A 209 16.14 6.10 17.15
N PHE A 210 17.42 5.94 17.43
CA PHE A 210 17.97 4.85 18.23
C PHE A 210 17.84 5.06 19.75
N GLU A 211 17.27 6.20 20.18
CA GLU A 211 16.90 6.44 21.57
C GLU A 211 15.42 6.13 21.77
N ASP A 212 15.12 5.10 22.56
CA ASP A 212 13.75 4.74 22.89
C ASP A 212 13.04 5.87 23.65
N TYR A 213 11.71 5.93 23.50
CA TYR A 213 10.89 6.91 24.24
C TYR A 213 10.97 6.68 25.74
N SER A 214 11.10 5.44 26.18
CA SER A 214 11.26 5.02 27.59
C SER A 214 12.69 5.15 28.12
N ALA A 215 13.67 5.45 27.26
CA ALA A 215 15.07 5.58 27.67
C ALA A 215 15.24 6.64 28.75
N PRO A 216 15.99 6.35 29.84
CA PRO A 216 16.15 7.22 31.00
C PRO A 216 17.09 8.40 30.75
N GLY A 217 17.87 8.38 29.70
CA GLY A 217 18.82 9.43 29.36
C GLY A 217 18.58 10.01 27.98
N TYR A 218 18.82 11.31 27.83
CA TYR A 218 18.95 11.98 26.54
C TYR A 218 20.33 11.64 25.99
N THR A 219 20.42 11.15 24.77
CA THR A 219 21.68 10.73 24.18
C THR A 219 22.49 11.95 23.73
N ALA A 220 23.64 12.17 24.33
CA ALA A 220 24.60 13.19 23.93
C ALA A 220 25.79 12.53 23.23
N LEU A 221 26.31 13.14 22.17
CA LEU A 221 27.40 12.58 21.38
C LEU A 221 28.66 13.45 21.44
N THR A 222 29.78 12.82 21.74
CA THR A 222 31.11 13.39 21.67
C THR A 222 32.01 12.61 20.72
N ALA A 223 33.21 13.04 20.43
CA ALA A 223 34.14 12.18 19.70
C ALA A 223 34.80 11.15 20.62
N ALA A 224 35.02 9.93 20.10
CA ALA A 224 35.70 8.88 20.83
C ALA A 224 37.14 9.26 21.21
N ASP A 225 37.56 8.93 22.42
CA ASP A 225 38.97 8.98 22.78
C ASP A 225 39.68 7.68 22.39
N THR A 226 40.30 7.67 21.23
CA THR A 226 41.01 6.52 20.68
C THR A 226 42.14 5.99 21.56
N LYS A 227 42.64 6.79 22.52
CA LYS A 227 43.70 6.37 23.43
C LYS A 227 43.17 5.50 24.59
N SER A 228 41.89 5.61 24.87
CA SER A 228 41.21 4.83 25.93
C SER A 228 40.15 3.88 25.34
N ALA A 229 40.23 3.56 24.05
CA ALA A 229 39.25 2.71 23.36
C ALA A 229 39.10 1.31 24.02
N ASP A 230 40.19 0.76 24.56
CA ASP A 230 40.20 -0.55 25.22
C ASP A 230 39.62 -0.54 26.65
N GLN A 231 39.33 0.64 27.19
CA GLN A 231 38.94 0.79 28.62
C GLN A 231 37.43 0.91 28.82
N ALA A 232 36.67 1.21 27.76
CA ALA A 232 35.23 1.37 27.81
C ALA A 232 34.54 0.37 26.87
N PRO A 233 33.35 -0.16 27.23
CA PRO A 233 32.57 -0.94 26.31
C PRO A 233 32.14 -0.09 25.10
N ILE A 234 31.97 -0.75 23.97
CA ILE A 234 31.62 -0.09 22.72
C ILE A 234 30.31 -0.63 22.15
N HIS A 235 29.63 0.21 21.36
CA HIS A 235 28.58 -0.22 20.45
C HIS A 235 29.19 -0.25 19.03
N CYS A 236 29.22 -1.44 18.42
CA CYS A 236 29.74 -1.65 17.08
C CYS A 236 28.61 -1.82 16.07
N TYR A 237 28.68 -1.10 14.97
CA TYR A 237 27.72 -1.16 13.86
C TYR A 237 28.46 -1.53 12.58
N PHE A 238 27.94 -2.47 11.80
CA PHE A 238 28.65 -2.93 10.62
C PHE A 238 27.75 -3.28 9.44
N LYS A 239 28.36 -3.24 8.24
CA LYS A 239 27.75 -3.72 7.00
C LYS A 239 28.58 -4.83 6.39
N LEU A 240 27.91 -5.76 5.74
CA LEU A 240 28.55 -6.78 4.93
C LEU A 240 28.50 -6.41 3.43
N HIS A 241 29.43 -6.91 2.65
CA HIS A 241 29.37 -6.80 1.19
C HIS A 241 28.08 -7.43 0.61
N LYS A 242 27.54 -8.45 1.28
CA LYS A 242 26.27 -9.10 0.93
C LYS A 242 25.33 -9.04 2.13
N PRO A 243 24.25 -8.26 2.06
CA PRO A 243 23.29 -8.12 3.18
C PRO A 243 22.78 -9.47 3.70
N ALA A 244 22.47 -10.43 2.80
CA ALA A 244 21.94 -11.75 3.13
C ALA A 244 22.83 -12.59 4.06
N GLY A 245 24.11 -12.27 4.16
CA GLY A 245 25.06 -13.00 5.01
C GLY A 245 25.06 -12.57 6.48
N VAL A 246 24.31 -11.53 6.87
CA VAL A 246 24.41 -10.94 8.22
C VAL A 246 23.98 -11.91 9.32
N TYR A 247 22.93 -12.68 9.09
CA TYR A 247 22.42 -13.64 10.08
C TYR A 247 23.42 -14.78 10.35
N ASP A 248 24.00 -15.32 9.29
CA ASP A 248 25.04 -16.36 9.43
C ASP A 248 26.31 -15.79 10.06
N PHE A 249 26.70 -14.57 9.68
CA PHE A 249 27.87 -13.90 10.24
C PHE A 249 27.75 -13.69 11.74
N MET A 250 26.63 -13.18 12.22
CA MET A 250 26.37 -12.96 13.65
C MET A 250 26.42 -14.29 14.43
N LYS A 251 25.83 -15.33 13.87
CA LYS A 251 25.84 -16.66 14.48
C LYS A 251 27.24 -17.27 14.54
N GLU A 252 28.05 -17.14 13.48
CA GLU A 252 29.45 -17.62 13.42
C GLU A 252 30.34 -16.89 14.43
N MET A 253 30.11 -15.59 14.65
CA MET A 253 30.80 -14.78 15.64
C MET A 253 30.34 -15.06 17.08
N GLY A 254 29.35 -15.94 17.28
CA GLY A 254 28.89 -16.38 18.59
C GLY A 254 27.93 -15.43 19.30
N TYR A 255 27.37 -14.43 18.61
CA TYR A 255 26.35 -13.55 19.16
C TYR A 255 24.99 -14.25 19.18
N THR A 256 24.60 -14.77 20.36
CA THR A 256 23.39 -15.57 20.57
C THR A 256 22.43 -14.99 21.59
N GLN A 257 22.85 -13.99 22.35
CA GLN A 257 22.03 -13.32 23.36
C GLN A 257 21.37 -12.09 22.73
N GLU A 258 20.06 -12.12 22.62
CA GLU A 258 19.25 -11.18 21.86
C GLU A 258 19.39 -9.70 22.26
N TYR A 259 19.71 -9.42 23.54
CA TYR A 259 19.94 -8.05 24.04
C TYR A 259 21.37 -7.53 23.82
N ARG A 260 22.29 -8.34 23.31
CA ARG A 260 23.67 -7.92 22.99
C ARG A 260 23.89 -7.65 21.51
N TYR A 261 22.92 -7.90 20.66
CA TYR A 261 23.02 -7.62 19.23
C TYR A 261 21.68 -7.19 18.65
N ALA A 262 21.73 -6.50 17.53
CA ALA A 262 20.55 -6.12 16.77
C ALA A 262 20.79 -6.22 15.27
N TYR A 263 19.69 -6.36 14.53
CA TYR A 263 19.65 -6.24 13.08
C TYR A 263 18.90 -4.99 12.68
N ASN A 264 19.42 -4.25 11.70
CA ASN A 264 18.66 -3.19 11.08
C ASN A 264 17.65 -3.81 10.09
N THR A 265 16.54 -4.27 10.66
CA THR A 265 15.53 -5.06 9.93
C THR A 265 14.94 -4.31 8.74
N LYS A 266 14.73 -2.98 8.84
CA LYS A 266 14.18 -2.16 7.75
C LYS A 266 15.19 -2.00 6.61
N VAL A 267 16.45 -1.68 6.92
CA VAL A 267 17.49 -1.54 5.89
C VAL A 267 17.76 -2.89 5.21
N LEU A 268 17.78 -3.99 5.96
CA LEU A 268 17.90 -5.34 5.42
C LEU A 268 16.70 -5.71 4.54
N LEU A 269 15.48 -5.42 4.99
CA LEU A 269 14.24 -5.64 4.26
C LEU A 269 14.28 -4.95 2.89
N TYR A 270 14.55 -3.65 2.88
CA TYR A 270 14.56 -2.88 1.64
C TYR A 270 15.81 -3.15 0.77
N SER A 271 16.84 -3.73 1.35
CA SER A 271 17.96 -4.33 0.59
C SER A 271 17.64 -5.70 -0.02
N GLY A 272 16.43 -6.21 0.18
CA GLY A 272 15.97 -7.49 -0.39
C GLY A 272 16.40 -8.73 0.40
N THR A 273 16.63 -8.60 1.71
CA THR A 273 17.27 -9.65 2.53
C THR A 273 16.43 -10.04 3.77
N ALA A 274 15.13 -9.97 3.73
CA ALA A 274 14.34 -10.45 4.87
C ALA A 274 14.00 -11.94 4.69
N PRO A 275 14.29 -12.81 5.69
CA PRO A 275 14.04 -14.25 5.58
C PRO A 275 12.57 -14.64 5.53
N PHE A 276 11.67 -13.84 6.12
CA PHE A 276 10.23 -14.15 6.27
C PHE A 276 9.38 -12.90 6.18
N ASP A 277 9.34 -12.22 5.01
CA ASP A 277 8.54 -11.01 4.92
C ASP A 277 7.38 -11.15 3.94
N SER A 278 6.17 -11.05 4.51
CA SER A 278 4.92 -10.95 3.77
C SER A 278 4.87 -9.70 2.88
N PHE A 279 5.49 -8.59 3.28
CA PHE A 279 5.51 -7.34 2.52
C PHE A 279 6.28 -7.48 1.20
N LEU A 280 7.53 -7.98 1.23
CA LEU A 280 8.30 -8.21 0.01
C LEU A 280 7.63 -9.22 -0.91
N THR A 281 7.07 -10.28 -0.34
CA THR A 281 6.34 -11.29 -1.11
C THR A 281 5.11 -10.68 -1.79
N ALA A 282 4.32 -9.89 -1.08
CA ALA A 282 3.18 -9.16 -1.65
C ALA A 282 3.63 -8.16 -2.73
N PHE A 283 4.68 -7.40 -2.47
CA PHE A 283 5.22 -6.41 -3.40
C PHE A 283 5.72 -7.05 -4.72
N TYR A 284 6.50 -8.13 -4.63
CA TYR A 284 6.97 -8.83 -5.83
C TYR A 284 5.86 -9.60 -6.55
N SER A 285 4.87 -10.14 -5.84
CA SER A 285 3.72 -10.80 -6.47
C SER A 285 2.86 -9.79 -7.24
N LEU A 286 2.66 -8.61 -6.68
CA LEU A 286 1.97 -7.50 -7.34
C LEU A 286 2.71 -7.06 -8.62
N ALA A 287 4.03 -6.86 -8.53
CA ALA A 287 4.86 -6.55 -9.68
C ALA A 287 4.80 -7.65 -10.77
N ALA A 288 4.81 -8.91 -10.36
CA ALA A 288 4.68 -10.04 -11.27
C ALA A 288 3.33 -10.07 -12.00
N ILE A 289 2.22 -9.77 -11.32
CA ILE A 289 0.89 -9.67 -11.93
C ILE A 289 0.87 -8.56 -13.00
N ILE A 290 1.39 -7.37 -12.67
CA ILE A 290 1.49 -6.25 -13.59
C ILE A 290 2.30 -6.64 -14.84
N ILE A 291 3.49 -7.21 -14.65
CA ILE A 291 4.36 -7.65 -15.74
C ILE A 291 3.67 -8.73 -16.58
N ALA A 292 2.98 -9.69 -15.96
CA ALA A 292 2.23 -10.72 -16.68
C ALA A 292 1.13 -10.14 -17.57
N LEU A 293 0.36 -9.17 -17.06
CA LEU A 293 -0.67 -8.46 -17.84
C LEU A 293 -0.05 -7.70 -19.03
N ILE A 294 1.08 -7.02 -18.81
CA ILE A 294 1.83 -6.30 -19.84
C ILE A 294 2.32 -7.27 -20.92
N VAL A 295 2.95 -8.37 -20.52
CA VAL A 295 3.48 -9.39 -21.44
C VAL A 295 2.33 -10.00 -22.26
N PHE A 296 1.21 -10.32 -21.63
CA PHE A 296 0.04 -10.86 -22.31
C PHE A 296 -0.51 -9.92 -23.40
N GLY A 297 -0.68 -8.64 -23.06
CA GLY A 297 -1.10 -7.61 -24.01
C GLY A 297 -0.10 -7.40 -25.15
N SER A 298 1.18 -7.37 -24.81
CA SER A 298 2.30 -7.21 -25.74
C SER A 298 2.42 -8.37 -26.71
N VAL A 299 2.33 -9.62 -26.20
CA VAL A 299 2.32 -10.81 -27.05
C VAL A 299 1.20 -10.75 -28.06
N SER A 300 -0.01 -10.32 -27.67
CA SER A 300 -1.16 -10.19 -28.57
C SER A 300 -0.88 -9.19 -29.69
N LEU A 301 -0.39 -8.00 -29.35
CA LEU A 301 -0.11 -6.93 -30.32
C LEU A 301 0.97 -7.34 -31.31
N ILE A 302 2.09 -7.85 -30.79
CA ILE A 302 3.24 -8.24 -31.60
C ILE A 302 2.93 -9.47 -32.45
N TYR A 303 2.20 -10.47 -31.90
CA TYR A 303 1.72 -11.64 -32.63
C TYR A 303 0.87 -11.23 -33.83
N ASN A 304 -0.05 -10.27 -33.66
CA ASN A 304 -0.88 -9.78 -34.75
C ASN A 304 -0.03 -9.15 -35.85
N ALA A 305 0.94 -8.30 -35.51
CA ALA A 305 1.85 -7.69 -36.48
C ALA A 305 2.62 -8.73 -37.31
N PHE A 306 3.21 -9.74 -36.64
CA PHE A 306 3.92 -10.82 -37.36
C PHE A 306 2.98 -11.75 -38.11
N SER A 307 1.80 -12.07 -37.60
CA SER A 307 0.81 -12.91 -38.32
C SER A 307 0.39 -12.28 -39.62
N ILE A 308 0.24 -10.96 -39.63
CA ILE A 308 -0.08 -10.17 -40.82
C ILE A 308 1.11 -10.18 -41.77
N SER A 309 2.32 -9.86 -41.30
CA SER A 309 3.56 -9.89 -42.09
C SER A 309 3.76 -11.21 -42.77
N VAL A 310 3.57 -12.30 -42.05
CA VAL A 310 3.70 -13.67 -42.57
C VAL A 310 2.61 -13.96 -43.64
N SER A 311 1.36 -13.56 -43.40
CA SER A 311 0.24 -13.79 -44.35
C SER A 311 0.48 -13.09 -45.69
N GLU A 312 0.94 -11.85 -45.68
CA GLU A 312 1.26 -11.09 -46.90
C GLU A 312 2.40 -11.73 -47.70
N ARG A 313 3.37 -12.33 -47.00
CA ARG A 313 4.56 -12.93 -47.63
C ARG A 313 4.43 -14.42 -47.95
N THR A 314 3.24 -15.01 -47.74
CA THR A 314 3.02 -16.45 -47.98
C THR A 314 3.39 -16.86 -49.40
N ARG A 315 3.08 -16.04 -50.42
CA ARG A 315 3.49 -16.29 -51.81
C ARG A 315 5.01 -16.28 -51.99
N GLN A 316 5.71 -15.33 -51.33
CA GLN A 316 7.18 -15.28 -51.38
C GLN A 316 7.78 -16.51 -50.70
N PHE A 317 7.23 -16.96 -49.57
CA PHE A 317 7.68 -18.20 -48.89
C PHE A 317 7.41 -19.44 -49.78
N GLY A 318 6.31 -19.45 -50.53
CA GLY A 318 6.01 -20.49 -51.51
C GLY A 318 7.06 -20.54 -52.63
N LEU A 319 7.44 -19.39 -53.18
CA LEU A 319 8.48 -19.27 -54.22
C LEU A 319 9.85 -19.71 -53.68
N LEU A 320 10.23 -19.29 -52.48
CA LEU A 320 11.48 -19.70 -51.87
C LEU A 320 11.49 -21.23 -51.56
N SER A 321 10.35 -21.77 -51.16
CA SER A 321 10.21 -23.21 -50.92
C SER A 321 10.28 -24.03 -52.23
N SER A 322 9.76 -23.50 -53.36
CA SER A 322 9.85 -24.16 -54.67
C SER A 322 11.28 -24.19 -55.23
N VAL A 323 12.14 -23.24 -54.82
CA VAL A 323 13.58 -23.19 -55.15
C VAL A 323 14.41 -23.97 -54.13
N GLY A 324 13.80 -24.70 -53.19
CA GLY A 324 14.49 -25.61 -52.26
C GLY A 324 14.75 -25.06 -50.83
N ALA A 325 14.16 -23.92 -50.44
CA ALA A 325 14.31 -23.43 -49.09
C ALA A 325 13.59 -24.34 -48.04
N THR A 326 14.30 -24.75 -47.01
CA THR A 326 13.78 -25.62 -45.94
C THR A 326 12.85 -24.88 -45.01
N ARG A 327 11.93 -25.59 -44.33
CA ARG A 327 11.05 -25.04 -43.29
C ARG A 327 11.82 -24.35 -42.16
N LYS A 328 13.03 -24.86 -41.80
CA LYS A 328 13.90 -24.26 -40.79
C LYS A 328 14.43 -22.88 -41.24
N GLN A 329 14.84 -22.77 -42.52
CA GLN A 329 15.33 -21.51 -43.09
C GLN A 329 14.23 -20.45 -43.14
N LEU A 330 13.01 -20.78 -43.59
CA LEU A 330 11.87 -19.88 -43.60
C LEU A 330 11.49 -19.41 -42.21
N ARG A 331 11.52 -20.31 -41.21
CA ARG A 331 11.27 -19.94 -39.82
C ARG A 331 12.35 -19.01 -39.26
N ARG A 332 13.63 -19.29 -39.52
CA ARG A 332 14.74 -18.42 -39.12
C ARG A 332 14.63 -17.05 -39.75
N MET A 333 14.10 -16.92 -40.94
CA MET A 333 13.89 -15.68 -41.63
C MET A 333 12.86 -14.79 -40.88
N VAL A 334 11.73 -15.36 -40.42
CA VAL A 334 10.73 -14.62 -39.60
C VAL A 334 11.30 -14.24 -38.25
N LEU A 335 12.05 -15.13 -37.58
CA LEU A 335 12.69 -14.82 -36.31
C LEU A 335 13.78 -13.75 -36.47
N PHE A 336 14.52 -13.75 -37.57
CA PHE A 336 15.50 -12.70 -37.88
C PHE A 336 14.82 -11.34 -38.12
N GLU A 337 13.65 -11.34 -38.79
CA GLU A 337 12.83 -10.13 -38.92
C GLU A 337 12.44 -9.58 -37.53
N ALA A 338 11.99 -10.47 -36.62
CA ALA A 338 11.65 -10.11 -35.24
C ALA A 338 12.84 -9.50 -34.49
N LEU A 339 14.01 -10.11 -34.59
CA LEU A 339 15.25 -9.58 -34.00
C LEU A 339 15.64 -8.22 -34.59
N ALA A 340 15.57 -8.06 -35.92
CA ALA A 340 15.93 -6.82 -36.61
C ALA A 340 15.08 -5.63 -36.16
N VAL A 341 13.76 -5.83 -36.02
CA VAL A 341 12.88 -4.76 -35.52
C VAL A 341 13.02 -4.54 -34.02
N SER A 342 13.41 -5.56 -33.25
CA SER A 342 13.68 -5.47 -31.82
C SER A 342 14.90 -4.65 -31.50
N ILE A 343 15.96 -4.72 -32.33
CA ILE A 343 17.19 -3.91 -32.15
C ILE A 343 16.89 -2.42 -32.12
N VAL A 344 15.83 -1.97 -32.80
CA VAL A 344 15.40 -0.56 -32.80
C VAL A 344 14.31 -0.36 -31.74
N GLY A 345 13.31 -1.25 -31.69
CA GLY A 345 12.12 -1.08 -30.86
C GLY A 345 12.41 -1.17 -29.38
N ILE A 346 13.27 -2.09 -28.92
CA ILE A 346 13.57 -2.28 -27.49
C ILE A 346 14.34 -1.07 -26.91
N PRO A 347 15.46 -0.59 -27.51
CA PRO A 347 16.15 0.58 -26.97
C PRO A 347 15.29 1.84 -26.95
N LEU A 348 14.50 2.08 -27.99
CA LEU A 348 13.55 3.20 -27.99
C LEU A 348 12.48 3.04 -26.89
N GLY A 349 11.99 1.82 -26.67
CA GLY A 349 11.05 1.54 -25.60
C GLY A 349 11.66 1.78 -24.21
N ILE A 350 12.90 1.34 -23.99
CA ILE A 350 13.61 1.59 -22.73
C ILE A 350 13.73 3.09 -22.47
N LEU A 351 14.15 3.88 -23.46
CA LEU A 351 14.27 5.34 -23.32
C LEU A 351 12.92 5.99 -23.01
N VAL A 352 11.86 5.58 -23.70
CA VAL A 352 10.50 6.10 -23.47
C VAL A 352 9.97 5.67 -22.08
N GLY A 353 10.26 4.44 -21.63
CA GLY A 353 9.85 3.94 -20.33
C GLY A 353 10.54 4.68 -19.19
N ILE A 354 11.85 4.86 -19.24
CA ILE A 354 12.63 5.62 -18.26
C ILE A 354 12.17 7.08 -18.26
N GLY A 355 12.04 7.70 -19.43
CA GLY A 355 11.60 9.09 -19.55
C GLY A 355 10.19 9.31 -19.03
N GLY A 356 9.28 8.37 -19.28
CA GLY A 356 7.91 8.42 -18.79
C GLY A 356 7.83 8.38 -17.25
N ILE A 357 8.57 7.47 -16.62
CA ILE A 357 8.67 7.41 -15.15
C ILE A 357 9.37 8.65 -14.60
N GLY A 358 10.45 9.11 -15.25
CA GLY A 358 11.15 10.32 -14.85
C GLY A 358 10.23 11.55 -14.80
N ILE A 359 9.42 11.76 -15.85
CA ILE A 359 8.43 12.85 -15.89
C ILE A 359 7.36 12.67 -14.80
N THR A 360 6.87 11.45 -14.62
CA THR A 360 5.88 11.16 -13.57
C THR A 360 6.43 11.50 -12.18
N LEU A 361 7.65 11.07 -11.86
CA LEU A 361 8.28 11.35 -10.57
C LEU A 361 8.60 12.82 -10.38
N LEU A 362 8.92 13.58 -11.44
CA LEU A 362 9.05 15.03 -11.36
C LEU A 362 7.75 15.75 -11.01
N LEU A 363 6.61 15.19 -11.39
CA LEU A 363 5.28 15.78 -11.13
C LEU A 363 4.70 15.44 -9.75
N ILE A 364 5.07 14.28 -9.20
CA ILE A 364 4.48 13.78 -7.93
C ILE A 364 5.53 13.45 -6.86
N GLY A 365 6.82 13.66 -7.15
CA GLY A 365 7.91 13.29 -6.24
C GLY A 365 7.82 13.95 -4.87
N ASP A 366 7.35 15.18 -4.81
CA ASP A 366 7.19 15.93 -3.55
C ASP A 366 6.10 15.33 -2.65
N LYS A 367 5.11 14.61 -3.22
CA LYS A 367 4.08 13.94 -2.43
C LYS A 367 4.60 12.73 -1.64
N PHE A 368 5.75 12.20 -2.01
CA PHE A 368 6.42 11.13 -1.28
C PHE A 368 7.05 11.60 0.04
N PHE A 369 7.32 12.91 0.17
CA PHE A 369 7.80 13.51 1.41
C PHE A 369 6.86 13.22 2.59
N SER A 370 5.56 13.43 2.41
CA SER A 370 4.57 13.20 3.46
C SER A 370 4.41 11.73 3.86
N LEU A 371 4.85 10.79 3.01
CA LEU A 371 4.70 9.35 3.22
C LEU A 371 5.60 8.81 4.34
N VAL A 372 6.77 9.39 4.51
CA VAL A 372 7.79 8.91 5.47
C VAL A 372 8.16 9.99 6.49
N ARG A 373 7.61 11.21 6.39
CA ARG A 373 7.93 12.39 7.22
C ARG A 373 9.43 12.73 7.25
N VAL A 374 10.13 12.42 6.16
CA VAL A 374 11.56 12.65 5.99
C VAL A 374 11.76 13.47 4.73
N ASP A 375 12.56 14.52 4.77
CA ASP A 375 12.82 15.43 3.63
C ASP A 375 13.72 14.78 2.56
N ILE A 376 13.31 13.60 2.11
CA ILE A 376 14.00 12.87 1.05
C ILE A 376 13.06 12.75 -0.15
N PRO A 377 13.34 13.46 -1.25
CA PRO A 377 12.52 13.33 -2.46
C PRO A 377 12.74 11.98 -3.13
N MET A 378 11.65 11.42 -3.68
CA MET A 378 11.76 10.24 -4.52
C MET A 378 12.45 10.59 -5.83
N ARG A 379 13.63 10.02 -6.07
CA ARG A 379 14.42 10.22 -7.28
C ARG A 379 14.31 9.04 -8.23
N LEU A 380 14.42 9.33 -9.52
CA LEU A 380 14.52 8.29 -10.54
C LEU A 380 15.80 7.48 -10.33
N CYS A 381 15.63 6.20 -10.03
CA CYS A 381 16.73 5.25 -9.90
C CYS A 381 16.69 4.24 -11.06
N VAL A 382 17.63 4.37 -11.98
CA VAL A 382 17.77 3.45 -13.11
C VAL A 382 18.82 2.39 -12.78
N SER A 383 18.39 1.26 -12.30
CA SER A 383 19.26 0.12 -12.05
C SER A 383 19.59 -0.58 -13.38
N TRP A 384 20.88 -0.88 -13.63
CA TRP A 384 21.28 -1.62 -14.82
C TRP A 384 20.66 -3.01 -14.89
N GLN A 385 20.44 -3.66 -13.72
CA GLN A 385 19.75 -4.94 -13.61
C GLN A 385 18.30 -4.84 -14.09
N ALA A 386 17.57 -3.79 -13.66
CA ALA A 386 16.19 -3.55 -14.09
C ALA A 386 16.10 -3.34 -15.62
N VAL A 387 17.04 -2.61 -16.20
CA VAL A 387 17.12 -2.38 -17.65
C VAL A 387 17.40 -3.69 -18.40
N VAL A 388 18.34 -4.51 -17.93
CA VAL A 388 18.65 -5.81 -18.54
C VAL A 388 17.47 -6.77 -18.42
N ILE A 389 16.81 -6.84 -17.26
CA ILE A 389 15.62 -7.66 -17.06
C ILE A 389 14.52 -7.24 -18.02
N ALA A 390 14.25 -5.93 -18.12
CA ALA A 390 13.26 -5.39 -19.04
C ALA A 390 13.57 -5.73 -20.50
N ALA A 391 14.82 -5.57 -20.91
CA ALA A 391 15.28 -5.91 -22.27
C ALA A 391 15.12 -7.41 -22.57
N VAL A 392 15.48 -8.28 -21.62
CA VAL A 392 15.33 -9.74 -21.76
C VAL A 392 13.87 -10.13 -21.85
N ILE A 393 13.01 -9.63 -20.94
CA ILE A 393 11.56 -9.92 -20.96
C ILE A 393 10.95 -9.43 -22.27
N ALA A 394 11.29 -8.21 -22.73
CA ALA A 394 10.80 -7.67 -23.98
C ALA A 394 11.26 -8.52 -25.19
N LEU A 395 12.53 -8.93 -25.23
CA LEU A 395 13.06 -9.78 -26.29
C LEU A 395 12.37 -11.16 -26.32
N VAL A 396 12.21 -11.79 -25.17
CA VAL A 396 11.51 -13.08 -25.02
C VAL A 396 10.06 -12.93 -25.50
N THR A 397 9.38 -11.86 -25.11
CA THR A 397 8.01 -11.54 -25.54
C THR A 397 7.91 -11.45 -27.05
N VAL A 398 8.85 -10.74 -27.71
CA VAL A 398 8.89 -10.62 -29.18
C VAL A 398 9.15 -11.97 -29.84
N LEU A 399 10.10 -12.75 -29.33
CA LEU A 399 10.42 -14.06 -29.89
C LEU A 399 9.26 -15.05 -29.79
N ILE A 400 8.58 -15.10 -28.63
CA ILE A 400 7.38 -15.93 -28.43
C ILE A 400 6.29 -15.50 -29.42
N SER A 401 6.06 -14.19 -29.56
CA SER A 401 5.05 -13.62 -30.43
C SER A 401 5.30 -13.93 -31.92
N ALA A 402 6.56 -13.96 -32.35
CA ALA A 402 6.96 -14.26 -33.71
C ALA A 402 7.00 -15.77 -34.01
N TRP A 403 7.20 -16.62 -33.01
CA TRP A 403 7.36 -18.06 -33.16
C TRP A 403 6.10 -18.76 -33.69
N ILE A 404 4.91 -18.40 -33.17
CA ILE A 404 3.65 -19.00 -33.60
C ILE A 404 3.34 -18.67 -35.08
N PRO A 405 3.42 -17.40 -35.55
CA PRO A 405 3.27 -17.06 -36.95
C PRO A 405 4.28 -17.76 -37.87
N SER A 406 5.55 -17.84 -37.43
CA SER A 406 6.62 -18.52 -38.16
C SER A 406 6.33 -20.01 -38.40
N LYS A 407 5.78 -20.68 -37.39
CA LYS A 407 5.37 -22.08 -37.49
C LYS A 407 4.18 -22.26 -38.49
N ARG A 408 3.27 -21.29 -38.55
CA ARG A 408 2.16 -21.27 -39.51
C ARG A 408 2.64 -21.11 -40.94
N ALA A 409 3.55 -20.15 -41.19
CA ALA A 409 4.11 -19.89 -42.49
C ALA A 409 4.71 -21.14 -43.18
N THR A 410 5.34 -22.00 -42.36
CA THR A 410 6.07 -23.17 -42.84
C THR A 410 5.24 -24.44 -42.99
N ARG A 411 3.93 -24.39 -42.68
CA ARG A 411 3.02 -25.54 -42.83
C ARG A 411 2.30 -25.60 -44.18
N VAL A 412 2.30 -24.52 -44.94
CA VAL A 412 1.65 -24.40 -46.25
C VAL A 412 2.58 -25.03 -47.31
N SER A 413 2.03 -25.83 -48.22
CA SER A 413 2.82 -26.37 -49.35
C SER A 413 3.19 -25.26 -50.35
N ALA A 414 4.32 -25.42 -51.05
CA ALA A 414 4.77 -24.43 -52.05
C ALA A 414 3.69 -24.13 -53.09
N VAL A 415 3.02 -25.16 -53.59
CA VAL A 415 1.98 -25.08 -54.60
C VAL A 415 0.75 -24.31 -54.10
N GLU A 416 0.29 -24.62 -52.89
CA GLU A 416 -0.84 -23.91 -52.26
C GLU A 416 -0.51 -22.46 -52.00
N ALA A 417 0.72 -22.14 -51.55
CA ALA A 417 1.19 -20.81 -51.25
C ALA A 417 1.27 -19.94 -52.52
N ILE A 418 1.74 -20.51 -53.67
CA ILE A 418 1.87 -19.81 -54.95
C ILE A 418 0.49 -19.61 -55.58
N ARG A 419 -0.37 -20.64 -55.58
CA ARG A 419 -1.72 -20.59 -56.13
C ARG A 419 -2.70 -19.75 -55.28
N GLN A 420 -2.36 -19.45 -54.03
CA GLN A 420 -3.29 -18.79 -53.09
C GLN A 420 -4.69 -19.47 -53.00
N SER A 421 -4.74 -20.78 -53.30
CA SER A 421 -5.99 -21.54 -53.42
C SER A 421 -6.56 -22.02 -52.10
N MET A 422 -5.84 -21.82 -51.00
CA MET A 422 -6.28 -22.22 -49.66
C MET A 422 -7.55 -21.52 -49.17
N ASP A 423 -7.94 -20.43 -49.81
CA ASP A 423 -9.05 -19.59 -49.33
C ASP A 423 -10.45 -20.02 -49.82
N ILE A 424 -10.56 -21.02 -50.70
CA ILE A 424 -11.82 -21.38 -51.32
C ILE A 424 -12.21 -22.83 -50.99
N LYS A 425 -12.56 -23.10 -49.75
CA LYS A 425 -13.39 -24.25 -49.43
C LYS A 425 -14.87 -23.86 -49.52
N VAL A 426 -15.43 -23.99 -50.67
CA VAL A 426 -16.86 -23.76 -50.86
C VAL A 426 -17.61 -24.92 -50.26
N SER A 427 -18.25 -24.74 -49.08
CA SER A 427 -19.22 -25.70 -48.58
C SER A 427 -20.53 -25.54 -49.35
N GLY A 428 -21.05 -26.60 -49.90
CA GLY A 428 -22.31 -26.60 -50.63
C GLY A 428 -23.55 -26.35 -49.74
N ARG A 429 -23.39 -26.16 -48.41
CA ARG A 429 -24.53 -25.89 -47.53
C ARG A 429 -24.98 -24.45 -47.57
N PRO A 430 -26.32 -24.18 -47.72
CA PRO A 430 -26.84 -22.83 -47.75
C PRO A 430 -26.57 -22.10 -46.42
N VAL A 431 -25.99 -20.89 -46.52
CA VAL A 431 -25.71 -20.05 -45.34
C VAL A 431 -26.93 -19.22 -45.00
N ARG A 432 -27.63 -19.57 -43.91
CA ARG A 432 -28.77 -18.80 -43.39
C ARG A 432 -28.25 -17.51 -42.68
N THR A 433 -28.88 -16.39 -42.96
CA THR A 433 -28.61 -15.07 -42.34
C THR A 433 -29.83 -14.64 -41.53
N SER A 434 -29.61 -13.81 -40.52
CA SER A 434 -30.66 -13.26 -39.67
C SER A 434 -31.58 -12.34 -40.45
N LYS A 435 -32.92 -12.48 -40.27
CA LYS A 435 -33.93 -11.57 -40.80
C LYS A 435 -33.71 -10.13 -40.32
N LEU A 436 -33.12 -9.96 -39.10
CA LEU A 436 -32.80 -8.66 -38.52
C LEU A 436 -31.70 -7.93 -39.32
N ALA A 437 -30.72 -8.66 -39.88
CA ALA A 437 -29.66 -8.10 -40.72
C ALA A 437 -30.22 -7.49 -42.00
N TYR A 438 -31.25 -8.12 -42.56
CA TYR A 438 -31.96 -7.58 -43.75
C TYR A 438 -32.79 -6.34 -43.40
N LYS A 439 -33.49 -6.36 -42.25
CA LYS A 439 -34.35 -5.26 -41.79
C LYS A 439 -33.55 -3.99 -41.47
N LEU A 440 -32.37 -4.12 -40.83
CA LEU A 440 -31.55 -2.97 -40.40
C LEU A 440 -30.55 -2.50 -41.45
N PHE A 441 -29.93 -3.40 -42.22
CA PHE A 441 -28.80 -3.07 -43.11
C PHE A 441 -29.12 -3.43 -44.59
N GLY A 442 -30.26 -3.97 -44.89
CA GLY A 442 -30.68 -4.37 -46.24
C GLY A 442 -29.84 -5.49 -46.86
N LEU A 443 -29.81 -5.55 -48.21
CA LEU A 443 -29.00 -6.52 -48.95
C LEU A 443 -27.49 -6.47 -48.61
N PRO A 444 -26.84 -5.29 -48.41
CA PRO A 444 -25.45 -5.21 -47.97
C PRO A 444 -25.19 -5.94 -46.67
N GLY A 445 -26.09 -5.86 -45.68
CA GLY A 445 -25.95 -6.56 -44.39
C GLY A 445 -26.04 -8.08 -44.54
N VAL A 446 -26.92 -8.56 -45.42
CA VAL A 446 -27.04 -10.00 -45.76
C VAL A 446 -25.75 -10.52 -46.42
N LEU A 447 -25.20 -9.75 -47.35
CA LEU A 447 -23.94 -10.08 -48.02
C LEU A 447 -22.79 -10.17 -47.03
N ALA A 448 -22.64 -9.17 -46.13
CA ALA A 448 -21.66 -9.17 -45.09
C ALA A 448 -21.79 -10.38 -44.15
N GLY A 449 -23.00 -10.71 -43.69
CA GLY A 449 -23.27 -11.86 -42.84
C GLY A 449 -22.95 -13.20 -43.49
N LYS A 450 -23.30 -13.37 -44.78
CA LYS A 450 -22.96 -14.57 -45.57
C LYS A 450 -21.43 -14.68 -45.75
N HIS A 451 -20.78 -13.57 -46.11
CA HIS A 451 -19.34 -13.52 -46.28
C HIS A 451 -18.59 -13.84 -44.98
N TYR A 452 -19.02 -13.29 -43.87
CA TYR A 452 -18.49 -13.58 -42.56
C TYR A 452 -18.60 -15.09 -42.21
N LYS A 453 -19.75 -15.69 -42.44
CA LYS A 453 -19.99 -17.10 -42.13
C LYS A 453 -19.18 -18.06 -43.01
N ARG A 454 -18.98 -17.68 -44.29
CA ARG A 454 -18.13 -18.46 -45.21
C ARG A 454 -16.65 -18.36 -44.90
N ASN A 455 -16.16 -17.19 -44.48
CA ASN A 455 -14.73 -16.90 -44.30
C ASN A 455 -14.34 -16.86 -42.77
N ARG A 456 -15.00 -17.64 -41.92
CA ARG A 456 -14.80 -17.61 -40.45
C ARG A 456 -13.32 -17.66 -40.01
N LYS A 457 -12.47 -18.41 -40.72
CA LYS A 457 -11.05 -18.53 -40.39
C LYS A 457 -10.29 -17.21 -40.57
N LYS A 458 -10.62 -16.43 -41.60
CA LYS A 458 -9.98 -15.16 -41.93
C LYS A 458 -10.35 -14.08 -40.90
N TYR A 459 -11.60 -14.10 -40.43
CA TYR A 459 -12.11 -13.16 -39.43
C TYR A 459 -11.77 -13.51 -38.00
N ARG A 460 -11.35 -14.76 -37.71
CA ARG A 460 -10.98 -15.21 -36.39
C ARG A 460 -9.85 -14.37 -35.77
N THR A 461 -8.89 -13.96 -36.56
CA THR A 461 -7.77 -13.14 -36.11
C THR A 461 -8.25 -11.78 -35.59
N THR A 462 -9.16 -11.11 -36.28
CA THR A 462 -9.73 -9.82 -35.87
C THR A 462 -10.54 -9.96 -34.57
N VAL A 463 -11.40 -11.00 -34.50
CA VAL A 463 -12.20 -11.25 -33.29
C VAL A 463 -11.32 -11.59 -32.09
N VAL A 464 -10.26 -12.38 -32.29
CA VAL A 464 -9.30 -12.72 -31.24
C VAL A 464 -8.52 -11.49 -30.79
N SER A 465 -8.11 -10.61 -31.71
CA SER A 465 -7.44 -9.35 -31.39
C SER A 465 -8.32 -8.43 -30.53
N LEU A 466 -9.58 -8.24 -30.93
CA LEU A 466 -10.55 -7.46 -30.16
C LEU A 466 -10.85 -8.11 -28.80
N PHE A 467 -11.04 -9.43 -28.76
CA PHE A 467 -11.22 -10.21 -27.55
C PHE A 467 -10.07 -9.98 -26.56
N MET A 468 -8.82 -10.11 -27.04
CA MET A 468 -7.63 -9.88 -26.20
C MET A 468 -7.55 -8.45 -25.68
N SER A 469 -7.93 -7.47 -26.50
CA SER A 469 -7.95 -6.06 -26.08
C SER A 469 -9.02 -5.79 -25.00
N ILE A 470 -10.20 -6.41 -25.11
CA ILE A 470 -11.27 -6.31 -24.10
C ILE A 470 -10.80 -6.94 -22.78
N VAL A 471 -10.31 -8.17 -22.86
CA VAL A 471 -9.82 -8.89 -21.67
C VAL A 471 -8.73 -8.10 -20.97
N LEU A 472 -7.75 -7.59 -21.72
CA LEU A 472 -6.65 -6.82 -21.15
C LEU A 472 -7.14 -5.54 -20.47
N PHE A 473 -8.01 -4.77 -21.13
CA PHE A 473 -8.51 -3.50 -20.59
C PHE A 473 -9.35 -3.71 -19.33
N VAL A 474 -10.32 -4.63 -19.37
CA VAL A 474 -11.19 -4.89 -18.20
C VAL A 474 -10.40 -5.49 -17.04
N SER A 475 -9.44 -6.38 -17.31
CA SER A 475 -8.59 -6.95 -16.26
C SER A 475 -7.65 -5.93 -15.63
N ALA A 476 -7.11 -5.01 -16.44
CA ALA A 476 -6.27 -3.92 -15.93
C ALA A 476 -7.07 -2.93 -15.07
N ALA A 477 -8.29 -2.60 -15.51
CA ALA A 477 -9.18 -1.75 -14.73
C ALA A 477 -9.60 -2.43 -13.42
N ALA A 478 -9.99 -3.71 -13.47
CA ALA A 478 -10.32 -4.48 -12.27
C ALA A 478 -9.15 -4.54 -11.29
N PHE A 479 -7.93 -4.76 -11.78
CA PHE A 479 -6.73 -4.74 -10.95
C PHE A 479 -6.55 -3.39 -10.26
N THR A 480 -6.75 -2.30 -11.00
CA THR A 480 -6.66 -0.94 -10.46
C THR A 480 -7.74 -0.67 -9.41
N ASP A 481 -8.99 -1.06 -9.68
CA ASP A 481 -10.11 -0.85 -8.78
C ASP A 481 -9.88 -1.58 -7.45
N TYR A 482 -9.52 -2.86 -7.48
CA TYR A 482 -9.23 -3.63 -6.26
C TYR A 482 -7.99 -3.14 -5.52
N MET A 483 -6.95 -2.70 -6.24
CA MET A 483 -5.76 -2.13 -5.63
C MET A 483 -6.07 -0.80 -4.92
N MET A 484 -6.92 0.03 -5.54
CA MET A 484 -7.38 1.28 -4.92
C MET A 484 -8.25 1.02 -3.69
N GLU A 485 -9.19 0.11 -3.78
CA GLU A 485 -10.06 -0.27 -2.67
C GLU A 485 -9.28 -0.85 -1.49
N SER A 486 -8.31 -1.72 -1.77
CA SER A 486 -7.41 -2.26 -0.75
C SER A 486 -6.56 -1.16 -0.09
N ALA A 487 -6.07 -0.20 -0.87
CA ALA A 487 -5.31 0.93 -0.35
C ALA A 487 -6.18 1.89 0.47
N GLU A 488 -7.37 2.23 -0.01
CA GLU A 488 -8.32 3.10 0.70
C GLU A 488 -8.86 2.45 1.97
N GLY A 489 -9.09 1.14 1.97
CA GLY A 489 -9.51 0.39 3.15
C GLY A 489 -8.43 0.35 4.25
N GLY A 490 -7.17 0.16 3.86
CA GLY A 490 -6.04 0.12 4.80
C GLY A 490 -5.54 1.49 5.26
N LEU A 491 -5.84 2.56 4.51
CA LEU A 491 -5.40 3.93 4.77
C LEU A 491 -6.58 4.87 5.11
N ALA A 492 -7.74 4.32 5.48
CA ALA A 492 -8.89 5.10 5.88
C ALA A 492 -8.50 6.04 7.02
N SER A 493 -8.60 7.34 6.78
CA SER A 493 -8.36 8.36 7.80
C SER A 493 -9.64 8.67 8.56
N ASP A 494 -9.48 9.07 9.82
CA ASP A 494 -10.55 9.64 10.62
C ASP A 494 -11.07 10.95 9.98
N GLN A 495 -12.29 11.36 10.34
CA GLN A 495 -12.95 12.50 9.71
C GLN A 495 -12.75 13.82 10.48
N PHE A 496 -11.87 13.81 11.48
CA PHE A 496 -11.48 14.97 12.26
C PHE A 496 -10.01 15.33 11.99
N ASP A 497 -9.67 16.60 12.25
CA ASP A 497 -8.33 17.11 11.98
C ASP A 497 -7.47 17.15 13.25
N LEU A 498 -8.05 17.57 14.37
CA LEU A 498 -7.37 17.71 15.66
C LEU A 498 -8.15 17.01 16.77
N ILE A 499 -7.42 16.46 17.74
CA ILE A 499 -8.01 16.00 19.01
C ILE A 499 -7.32 16.70 20.16
N TYR A 500 -8.12 17.14 21.12
CA TYR A 500 -7.66 17.55 22.43
C TYR A 500 -8.28 16.67 23.51
N ALA A 501 -7.45 15.97 24.29
CA ALA A 501 -7.90 15.14 25.40
C ALA A 501 -7.72 15.91 26.71
N ALA A 502 -8.81 16.47 27.25
CA ALA A 502 -8.77 17.19 28.50
C ALA A 502 -8.65 16.22 29.68
N GLU A 503 -7.66 16.44 30.55
CA GLU A 503 -7.50 15.69 31.79
C GLU A 503 -8.61 16.02 32.80
N SER A 504 -8.88 15.12 33.74
CA SER A 504 -9.97 15.29 34.72
C SER A 504 -9.86 16.58 35.56
N ASP A 505 -8.64 17.05 35.82
CA ASP A 505 -8.39 18.27 36.58
C ASP A 505 -8.75 19.55 35.78
N ALA A 506 -8.60 19.47 34.47
CA ALA A 506 -8.99 20.57 33.57
C ALA A 506 -10.51 20.72 33.48
N SER A 507 -11.27 19.63 33.58
CA SER A 507 -12.74 19.63 33.60
C SER A 507 -13.31 20.09 34.94
N ALA A 508 -12.52 20.25 35.98
CA ALA A 508 -12.95 20.87 37.23
C ALA A 508 -13.03 22.39 37.15
N ALA A 509 -12.40 23.04 36.17
CA ALA A 509 -12.36 24.49 36.01
C ALA A 509 -13.34 25.03 34.97
N MET A 510 -13.74 24.23 33.98
CA MET A 510 -14.64 24.60 32.88
C MET A 510 -15.58 23.43 32.55
N THR A 511 -16.82 23.76 32.22
CA THR A 511 -17.74 22.74 31.67
C THR A 511 -17.26 22.28 30.26
N PRO A 512 -17.63 21.08 29.79
CA PRO A 512 -17.25 20.63 28.46
C PRO A 512 -17.70 21.55 27.33
N ASP A 513 -18.85 22.19 27.46
CA ASP A 513 -19.36 23.17 26.48
C ASP A 513 -18.52 24.46 26.48
N GLU A 514 -18.17 25.01 27.66
CA GLU A 514 -17.30 26.19 27.77
C GLU A 514 -15.92 25.94 27.17
N LEU A 515 -15.36 24.74 27.37
CA LEU A 515 -14.08 24.40 26.77
C LEU A 515 -14.20 24.22 25.25
N LEU A 516 -15.30 23.65 24.74
CA LEU A 516 -15.54 23.57 23.32
C LEU A 516 -15.64 24.96 22.67
N ASP A 517 -16.35 25.90 23.36
CA ASP A 517 -16.44 27.29 22.90
C ASP A 517 -15.07 27.98 22.90
N LEU A 518 -14.22 27.70 23.89
CA LEU A 518 -12.84 28.19 23.93
C LEU A 518 -12.05 27.67 22.72
N LEU A 519 -12.16 26.38 22.37
CA LEU A 519 -11.48 25.79 21.21
C LEU A 519 -12.01 26.37 19.88
N PHE A 520 -13.30 26.78 19.84
CA PHE A 520 -13.88 27.46 18.66
C PHE A 520 -13.46 28.93 18.55
N SER A 521 -12.82 29.52 19.56
CA SER A 521 -12.27 30.88 19.44
C SER A 521 -11.14 30.97 18.39
N GLU A 522 -10.53 29.84 18.01
CA GLU A 522 -9.54 29.76 16.93
C GLU A 522 -10.24 29.87 15.56
N GLN A 523 -9.77 30.84 14.72
CA GLN A 523 -10.45 31.22 13.48
C GLN A 523 -10.53 30.14 12.40
N ASN A 524 -9.54 29.22 12.37
CA ASN A 524 -9.51 28.15 11.37
C ASN A 524 -10.27 26.90 11.79
N VAL A 525 -10.73 26.80 13.05
CA VAL A 525 -11.58 25.71 13.51
C VAL A 525 -12.98 25.90 12.92
N THR A 526 -13.44 24.94 12.14
CA THR A 526 -14.68 25.03 11.36
C THR A 526 -15.84 24.26 11.99
N GLY A 527 -15.54 23.36 12.91
CA GLY A 527 -16.53 22.55 13.61
C GLY A 527 -15.88 21.61 14.61
N GLY A 528 -16.69 20.97 15.41
CA GLY A 528 -16.21 19.99 16.38
C GLY A 528 -17.28 19.52 17.32
N THR A 529 -16.90 18.59 18.17
CA THR A 529 -17.73 18.07 19.26
C THR A 529 -16.82 17.53 20.35
N TYR A 530 -17.40 17.18 21.49
CA TYR A 530 -16.69 16.43 22.51
C TYR A 530 -17.36 15.10 22.82
N THR A 531 -16.59 14.16 23.32
CA THR A 531 -17.08 12.87 23.82
C THR A 531 -16.41 12.52 25.14
N LYS A 532 -17.16 11.89 26.02
CA LYS A 532 -16.58 11.02 27.06
C LYS A 532 -16.72 9.59 26.59
N LYS A 533 -15.63 8.85 26.59
CA LYS A 533 -15.67 7.43 26.20
C LYS A 533 -15.05 6.53 27.23
N GLN A 534 -15.61 5.33 27.31
CA GLN A 534 -15.09 4.26 28.14
C GLN A 534 -15.11 2.95 27.37
N PHE A 535 -14.10 2.11 27.61
CA PHE A 535 -14.09 0.75 27.06
C PHE A 535 -15.23 -0.04 27.69
N LEU A 536 -16.13 -0.52 26.84
CA LEU A 536 -17.29 -1.32 27.23
C LEU A 536 -16.91 -2.80 27.18
N GLN A 537 -17.05 -3.45 28.31
CA GLN A 537 -17.18 -4.91 28.38
C GLN A 537 -18.62 -5.24 28.76
N GLY A 538 -19.21 -6.24 28.14
CA GLY A 538 -20.58 -6.57 28.42
C GLY A 538 -21.00 -7.91 27.83
N ASP A 539 -22.23 -8.30 28.19
CA ASP A 539 -22.87 -9.51 27.70
C ASP A 539 -24.03 -9.14 26.78
N ILE A 540 -24.18 -9.83 25.65
CA ILE A 540 -25.31 -9.69 24.73
C ILE A 540 -25.99 -11.03 24.49
N SER A 541 -27.33 -11.05 24.41
CA SER A 541 -28.06 -12.27 24.09
C SER A 541 -27.81 -12.67 22.62
N ARG A 542 -27.67 -13.97 22.38
CA ARG A 542 -27.53 -14.57 21.05
C ARG A 542 -28.67 -14.23 20.09
N GLU A 543 -29.83 -13.81 20.58
CA GLU A 543 -30.96 -13.39 19.76
C GLU A 543 -30.66 -12.12 18.96
N TYR A 544 -29.82 -11.21 19.48
CA TYR A 544 -29.48 -9.93 18.83
C TYR A 544 -28.33 -10.07 17.82
N VAL A 545 -27.48 -11.10 17.94
CA VAL A 545 -26.27 -11.22 17.11
C VAL A 545 -26.46 -12.14 15.91
N THR A 546 -25.69 -11.88 14.84
CA THR A 546 -25.72 -12.73 13.63
C THR A 546 -25.16 -14.13 13.92
N ALA A 547 -25.61 -15.13 13.15
CA ALA A 547 -25.08 -16.49 13.26
C ALA A 547 -23.58 -16.50 12.93
N MET A 548 -23.14 -15.70 11.95
CA MET A 548 -21.76 -15.62 11.54
C MET A 548 -20.86 -15.09 12.68
N PHE A 549 -21.29 -14.06 13.40
CA PHE A 549 -20.56 -13.56 14.56
C PHE A 549 -20.54 -14.58 15.69
N ALA A 550 -21.67 -15.18 16.01
CA ALA A 550 -21.77 -16.16 17.07
C ALA A 550 -20.90 -17.42 16.83
N ASP A 551 -20.83 -17.88 15.57
CA ASP A 551 -20.02 -19.05 15.20
C ASP A 551 -18.50 -18.73 15.18
N ARG A 552 -18.13 -17.48 14.95
CA ARG A 552 -16.74 -17.02 14.94
C ARG A 552 -16.27 -16.40 16.25
N PHE A 553 -17.11 -16.32 17.23
CA PHE A 553 -16.84 -15.64 18.49
C PHE A 553 -15.53 -16.09 19.14
N ALA A 554 -15.29 -17.40 19.20
CA ALA A 554 -14.06 -18.00 19.71
C ALA A 554 -12.82 -17.63 18.91
N ASP A 555 -12.97 -17.46 17.58
CA ASP A 555 -11.84 -17.15 16.69
C ASP A 555 -11.30 -15.72 16.90
N PHE A 556 -12.13 -14.81 17.39
CA PHE A 556 -11.73 -13.42 17.66
C PHE A 556 -11.11 -13.22 19.06
N GLY A 557 -11.00 -14.27 19.85
CA GLY A 557 -10.46 -14.20 21.21
C GLY A 557 -11.35 -13.42 22.19
N MET A 558 -12.64 -13.29 21.89
CA MET A 558 -13.63 -12.58 22.69
C MET A 558 -14.41 -13.53 23.63
N GLU A 559 -14.04 -14.80 23.69
CA GLU A 559 -14.65 -15.75 24.62
C GLU A 559 -14.38 -15.33 26.07
N ARG A 560 -15.46 -15.23 26.83
CA ARG A 560 -15.39 -15.17 28.27
C ARG A 560 -15.80 -16.52 28.82
N GLU A 561 -14.96 -17.10 29.64
CA GLU A 561 -15.23 -18.42 30.30
C GLU A 561 -16.44 -18.39 31.23
N ASP A 562 -16.80 -17.17 31.68
CA ASP A 562 -17.86 -16.90 32.64
C ASP A 562 -19.18 -16.42 32.01
N ALA A 563 -19.27 -16.31 30.69
CA ALA A 563 -20.51 -15.94 30.01
C ALA A 563 -21.54 -17.06 30.08
N ALA A 564 -22.81 -16.72 30.34
CA ALA A 564 -23.89 -17.68 30.30
C ALA A 564 -24.03 -18.33 28.90
N PRO A 565 -24.45 -19.63 28.77
CA PRO A 565 -24.48 -20.30 27.46
C PRO A 565 -25.36 -19.65 26.39
N LYS A 566 -26.29 -18.78 26.77
CA LYS A 566 -27.18 -18.02 25.90
C LYS A 566 -26.68 -16.60 25.61
N GLU A 567 -25.67 -16.15 26.32
CA GLU A 567 -25.08 -14.83 26.21
C GLU A 567 -23.67 -14.93 25.64
N LEU A 568 -23.25 -13.90 24.95
CA LEU A 568 -21.92 -13.76 24.39
C LEU A 568 -21.26 -12.51 25.00
N GLY A 569 -20.03 -12.64 25.46
CA GLY A 569 -19.25 -11.51 25.91
C GLY A 569 -18.85 -10.63 24.73
N ILE A 570 -19.08 -9.35 24.81
CA ILE A 570 -18.68 -8.39 23.78
C ILE A 570 -17.78 -7.32 24.36
N SER A 571 -16.97 -6.72 23.48
CA SER A 571 -16.22 -5.52 23.80
C SER A 571 -16.56 -4.40 22.82
N GLY A 572 -16.48 -3.16 23.28
CA GLY A 572 -16.80 -1.99 22.49
C GLY A 572 -16.35 -0.72 23.17
N TYR A 573 -16.89 0.39 22.72
CA TYR A 573 -16.81 1.64 23.44
C TYR A 573 -18.19 2.19 23.69
N LEU A 574 -18.34 2.74 24.87
CA LEU A 574 -19.49 3.54 25.26
C LEU A 574 -19.11 5.01 25.12
N TYR A 575 -19.79 5.71 24.20
CA TYR A 575 -19.58 7.11 23.90
C TYR A 575 -20.72 7.94 24.45
N PHE A 576 -20.41 9.02 25.17
CA PHE A 576 -21.31 10.08 25.51
C PHE A 576 -20.88 11.34 24.75
N VAL A 577 -21.64 11.69 23.73
CA VAL A 577 -21.31 12.81 22.82
C VAL A 577 -22.13 14.06 23.17
N ALA A 578 -21.60 15.23 22.92
CA ALA A 578 -22.30 16.48 23.09
C ALA A 578 -23.73 16.40 22.53
N ASP A 579 -24.71 16.90 23.30
CA ASP A 579 -26.13 16.79 22.94
C ASP A 579 -26.46 17.40 21.57
N ALA A 580 -25.79 18.48 21.21
CA ALA A 580 -25.94 19.09 19.89
C ALA A 580 -25.54 18.15 18.74
N GLU A 581 -24.49 17.39 18.92
CA GLU A 581 -24.04 16.43 17.89
C GLU A 581 -24.92 15.17 17.89
N PHE A 582 -25.35 14.72 19.08
CA PHE A 582 -26.27 13.59 19.16
C PHE A 582 -27.60 13.92 18.46
N ASN A 583 -28.10 15.14 18.62
CA ASN A 583 -29.33 15.60 17.94
C ASN A 583 -29.17 15.66 16.42
N ARG A 584 -27.95 15.97 15.90
CA ARG A 584 -27.67 15.84 14.46
C ARG A 584 -27.77 14.40 13.98
N LEU A 585 -27.32 13.43 14.80
CA LEU A 585 -27.49 12.02 14.48
C LEU A 585 -28.96 11.61 14.47
N LEU A 586 -29.75 12.09 15.44
CA LEU A 586 -31.19 11.83 15.46
C LEU A 586 -31.90 12.39 14.21
N GLU A 587 -31.57 13.60 13.79
CA GLU A 587 -32.07 14.20 12.55
C GLU A 587 -31.66 13.40 11.32
N LYS A 588 -30.37 13.03 11.22
CA LYS A 588 -29.84 12.24 10.09
C LYS A 588 -30.59 10.94 9.90
N TYR A 589 -30.94 10.27 10.99
CA TYR A 589 -31.63 8.98 10.95
C TYR A 589 -33.14 9.06 11.17
N ASN A 590 -33.69 10.29 11.21
CA ASN A 590 -35.13 10.60 11.41
C ASN A 590 -35.71 9.94 12.66
N LEU A 591 -34.98 10.05 13.78
CA LEU A 591 -35.36 9.53 15.11
C LEU A 591 -35.97 10.62 15.96
N LYS A 592 -36.84 10.23 16.92
CA LYS A 592 -37.53 11.20 17.79
C LYS A 592 -36.68 11.50 19.03
N GLU A 593 -36.34 12.75 19.24
CA GLU A 593 -35.53 13.22 20.36
C GLU A 593 -36.09 12.78 21.72
N ALA A 594 -37.40 12.87 21.94
CA ALA A 594 -38.06 12.53 23.20
C ALA A 594 -37.82 11.06 23.64
N ASP A 595 -37.58 10.16 22.70
CA ASP A 595 -37.37 8.73 23.03
C ASP A 595 -35.95 8.51 23.58
N TYR A 596 -34.98 9.33 23.22
CA TYR A 596 -33.54 9.19 23.57
C TYR A 596 -33.15 9.96 24.84
N TYR A 597 -33.95 10.93 25.26
CA TYR A 597 -33.74 11.74 26.48
C TYR A 597 -34.64 11.34 27.64
N ASP A 598 -35.31 10.17 27.54
CA ASP A 598 -36.07 9.60 28.67
C ASP A 598 -35.13 8.99 29.72
N ARG A 599 -34.98 9.68 30.85
CA ARG A 599 -34.15 9.19 31.96
C ARG A 599 -34.64 7.89 32.60
N GLY A 600 -35.94 7.55 32.42
CA GLY A 600 -36.50 6.30 32.93
C GLY A 600 -36.17 5.09 32.05
N LYS A 601 -35.93 5.33 30.76
CA LYS A 601 -35.57 4.28 29.78
C LYS A 601 -34.56 4.87 28.79
N PRO A 602 -33.30 5.07 29.23
CA PRO A 602 -32.30 5.70 28.34
C PRO A 602 -32.05 4.81 27.12
N LEU A 603 -32.14 5.42 25.94
CA LEU A 603 -31.86 4.79 24.67
C LEU A 603 -30.60 5.39 24.04
N GLY A 604 -29.77 4.53 23.43
CA GLY A 604 -28.61 4.91 22.64
C GLY A 604 -28.72 4.47 21.18
N ILE A 605 -27.76 4.85 20.38
CA ILE A 605 -27.57 4.38 19.00
C ILE A 605 -26.43 3.36 19.02
N ALA A 606 -26.70 2.15 18.50
CA ALA A 606 -25.65 1.15 18.33
C ALA A 606 -24.91 1.39 17.00
N LEU A 607 -23.59 1.41 17.05
CA LEU A 607 -22.75 1.42 15.86
C LEU A 607 -22.17 0.01 15.66
N ASP A 608 -22.65 -0.66 14.63
CA ASP A 608 -22.22 -1.99 14.21
C ASP A 608 -21.33 -1.89 12.97
N ARG A 609 -20.06 -1.68 13.19
CA ARG A 609 -19.06 -1.69 12.13
C ARG A 609 -17.78 -2.29 12.67
N ASN A 610 -17.65 -3.58 12.53
CA ASN A 610 -16.46 -4.30 12.95
C ASN A 610 -15.54 -4.58 11.80
N ILE A 611 -14.26 -4.21 11.97
CA ILE A 611 -13.17 -4.68 11.12
C ILE A 611 -12.24 -5.46 12.05
N GLU A 612 -12.33 -6.77 11.99
CA GLU A 612 -11.58 -7.69 12.84
C GLU A 612 -10.57 -8.51 12.04
N LEU A 613 -9.43 -8.84 12.65
CA LEU A 613 -8.46 -9.74 12.07
C LEU A 613 -8.91 -11.19 12.25
N ASP A 614 -9.43 -11.80 11.18
CA ASP A 614 -9.68 -13.24 11.18
C ASP A 614 -8.34 -13.99 11.15
N ARG A 615 -7.95 -14.56 12.28
CA ARG A 615 -6.66 -15.27 12.47
C ARG A 615 -6.51 -16.51 11.60
N ARG A 616 -7.63 -17.13 11.14
CA ARG A 616 -7.58 -18.30 10.24
C ARG A 616 -7.30 -17.89 8.81
N LEU A 617 -7.84 -16.75 8.40
CA LEU A 617 -7.67 -16.21 7.05
C LEU A 617 -6.49 -15.24 6.96
N GLU A 618 -5.93 -14.84 8.09
CA GLU A 618 -4.90 -13.78 8.21
C GLU A 618 -5.32 -12.48 7.51
N LYS A 619 -6.62 -12.12 7.61
CA LYS A 619 -7.24 -10.99 6.93
C LYS A 619 -8.12 -10.20 7.86
N TYR A 620 -8.16 -8.89 7.62
CA TYR A 620 -9.19 -8.04 8.21
C TYR A 620 -10.51 -8.27 7.48
N VAL A 621 -11.52 -8.66 8.22
CA VAL A 621 -12.88 -8.92 7.73
C VAL A 621 -13.86 -7.92 8.34
N THR A 622 -14.84 -7.49 7.56
CA THR A 622 -15.95 -6.70 8.08
C THR A 622 -17.05 -7.67 8.53
N LEU A 623 -17.45 -7.54 9.78
CA LEU A 623 -18.48 -8.40 10.39
C LEU A 623 -19.70 -7.56 10.75
N ASP A 624 -20.85 -8.01 10.34
CA ASP A 624 -22.12 -7.55 10.89
C ASP A 624 -22.38 -8.32 12.19
N THR A 625 -22.27 -7.64 13.32
CA THR A 625 -22.47 -8.27 14.63
C THR A 625 -23.95 -8.42 14.94
N LEU A 626 -24.75 -7.36 14.71
CA LEU A 626 -26.16 -7.32 15.01
C LEU A 626 -27.05 -7.82 13.86
N LYS A 627 -28.16 -8.47 14.18
CA LYS A 627 -29.13 -8.96 13.18
C LYS A 627 -29.98 -7.85 12.55
N GLY A 628 -30.00 -6.68 13.13
CA GLY A 628 -30.82 -5.55 12.68
C GLY A 628 -30.86 -4.42 13.70
N ASP A 629 -31.87 -3.57 13.59
CA ASP A 629 -32.05 -2.48 14.52
C ASP A 629 -32.38 -2.98 15.94
N GLY A 630 -31.71 -2.37 16.93
CA GLY A 630 -31.97 -2.60 18.34
C GLY A 630 -31.20 -3.76 18.99
N CYS A 631 -30.69 -3.49 20.18
CA CYS A 631 -30.05 -4.49 21.03
C CYS A 631 -30.14 -4.09 22.51
N VAL A 632 -29.93 -5.10 23.36
CA VAL A 632 -29.74 -4.90 24.81
C VAL A 632 -28.41 -5.52 25.17
N ILE A 633 -27.57 -4.73 25.85
CA ILE A 633 -26.25 -5.14 26.31
C ILE A 633 -26.22 -4.96 27.82
N GLU A 634 -25.83 -5.99 28.55
CA GLU A 634 -25.50 -5.89 29.97
C GLU A 634 -24.04 -5.47 30.11
N GLY A 635 -23.81 -4.18 30.28
CA GLY A 635 -22.49 -3.60 30.52
C GLY A 635 -21.95 -4.01 31.86
N LEU A 636 -20.65 -4.24 31.94
CA LEU A 636 -19.94 -4.72 33.12
C LEU A 636 -18.92 -3.68 33.58
N TYR A 637 -18.85 -3.47 34.87
CA TYR A 637 -17.79 -2.68 35.49
C TYR A 637 -17.29 -3.35 36.77
N TYR A 638 -16.00 -3.16 37.06
CA TYR A 638 -15.45 -3.69 38.31
C TYR A 638 -15.95 -2.92 39.52
N VAL A 639 -16.33 -3.65 40.57
CA VAL A 639 -16.75 -3.06 41.82
C VAL A 639 -15.55 -2.37 42.47
N GLU A 640 -15.69 -1.11 42.83
CA GLU A 640 -14.70 -0.40 43.60
C GLU A 640 -14.88 -0.71 45.08
N ILE A 641 -13.78 -1.01 45.77
CA ILE A 641 -13.74 -1.21 47.21
C ILE A 641 -12.96 -0.05 47.81
N ASP A 642 -13.58 0.66 48.74
CA ASP A 642 -12.96 1.83 49.37
C ASP A 642 -11.61 1.47 50.06
N GLY A 643 -10.56 2.20 49.70
CA GLY A 643 -9.19 1.95 50.16
C GLY A 643 -8.44 0.85 49.39
N TYR A 644 -9.06 0.17 48.44
CA TYR A 644 -8.41 -0.88 47.66
C TYR A 644 -8.36 -0.53 46.20
N TYR A 645 -7.43 -1.12 45.47
CA TYR A 645 -7.39 -1.10 44.01
C TYR A 645 -7.33 -2.55 43.47
N ARG A 646 -7.86 -2.74 42.28
CA ARG A 646 -7.79 -4.05 41.61
C ARG A 646 -6.35 -4.33 41.19
N LYS A 647 -5.76 -5.39 41.74
CA LYS A 647 -4.39 -5.81 41.46
C LYS A 647 -4.33 -6.76 40.26
N ASP A 648 -5.02 -7.91 40.33
CA ASP A 648 -4.92 -8.99 39.34
C ASP A 648 -6.14 -9.91 39.41
N SER A 649 -6.17 -10.95 38.62
CA SER A 649 -7.09 -12.07 38.71
C SER A 649 -6.31 -13.38 38.62
N ARG A 650 -6.68 -14.37 39.48
CA ARG A 650 -6.06 -15.68 39.49
C ARG A 650 -7.09 -16.80 39.58
N ILE A 651 -6.66 -18.02 39.34
CA ILE A 651 -7.45 -19.22 39.67
C ILE A 651 -7.09 -19.65 41.09
N ASP A 652 -8.09 -19.80 41.96
CA ASP A 652 -7.90 -20.25 43.33
C ASP A 652 -7.56 -21.76 43.40
N GLU A 653 -7.29 -22.25 44.57
CA GLU A 653 -6.96 -23.67 44.80
C GLU A 653 -8.12 -24.62 44.45
N ASN A 654 -9.36 -24.13 44.34
CA ASN A 654 -10.58 -24.86 43.99
C ASN A 654 -10.87 -24.79 42.48
N GLY A 655 -10.06 -24.08 41.68
CA GLY A 655 -10.27 -23.93 40.28
C GLY A 655 -11.20 -22.75 39.88
N ASN A 656 -11.60 -21.91 40.84
CA ASN A 656 -12.45 -20.76 40.59
C ASN A 656 -11.60 -19.53 40.27
N LYS A 657 -12.09 -18.70 39.35
CA LYS A 657 -11.45 -17.41 39.03
C LYS A 657 -11.84 -16.39 40.09
N VAL A 658 -10.84 -15.78 40.69
CA VAL A 658 -10.97 -14.71 41.69
C VAL A 658 -10.25 -13.45 41.25
N VAL A 659 -10.78 -12.30 41.63
CA VAL A 659 -10.16 -10.99 41.42
C VAL A 659 -9.56 -10.51 42.72
N LEU A 660 -8.32 -10.07 42.66
CA LEU A 660 -7.55 -9.61 43.81
C LEU A 660 -7.65 -8.09 43.93
N TYR A 661 -8.05 -7.63 45.09
CA TYR A 661 -8.06 -6.22 45.46
C TYR A 661 -7.04 -6.02 46.57
N GLN A 662 -6.11 -5.08 46.39
CA GLN A 662 -5.05 -4.79 47.36
C GLN A 662 -5.31 -3.43 47.97
N ASN A 663 -5.10 -3.34 49.31
CA ASN A 663 -5.23 -2.11 50.05
C ASN A 663 -4.13 -1.11 49.64
N ARG A 664 -4.54 0.18 49.46
CA ARG A 664 -3.60 1.24 49.01
C ARG A 664 -2.52 1.58 49.99
N ASP A 665 -2.80 1.39 51.30
CA ASP A 665 -1.90 1.76 52.41
C ASP A 665 -1.19 0.54 53.01
N ASN A 666 -1.58 -0.70 52.66
CA ASN A 666 -1.02 -1.91 53.21
C ASN A 666 -0.97 -3.03 52.13
N GLU A 667 0.20 -3.24 51.58
CA GLU A 667 0.44 -4.21 50.50
C GLU A 667 0.14 -5.67 50.85
N ASN A 668 0.12 -6.01 52.15
CA ASN A 668 -0.19 -7.37 52.61
C ASN A 668 -1.68 -7.61 52.86
N ASP A 669 -2.49 -6.59 52.70
CA ASP A 669 -3.94 -6.66 52.89
C ASP A 669 -4.62 -6.80 51.52
N ILE A 670 -4.93 -8.05 51.19
CA ILE A 670 -5.53 -8.43 49.89
C ILE A 670 -6.89 -9.06 50.14
N ILE A 671 -7.90 -8.53 49.46
CA ILE A 671 -9.24 -9.09 49.40
C ILE A 671 -9.38 -9.87 48.10
N GLU A 672 -9.85 -11.10 48.20
CA GLU A 672 -10.20 -11.96 47.07
C GLU A 672 -11.72 -11.96 46.88
N LEU A 673 -12.19 -11.50 45.73
CA LEU A 673 -13.60 -11.62 45.38
C LEU A 673 -13.77 -12.68 44.27
N PRO A 674 -14.81 -13.52 44.37
CA PRO A 674 -15.19 -14.35 43.24
C PRO A 674 -15.38 -13.49 42.01
N HIS A 675 -14.99 -14.00 40.87
CA HIS A 675 -15.05 -13.22 39.60
C HIS A 675 -16.47 -12.68 39.33
N GLU A 676 -17.50 -13.49 39.64
CA GLU A 676 -18.89 -13.08 39.46
C GLU A 676 -19.32 -11.93 40.42
N GLU A 677 -18.73 -11.85 41.60
CA GLU A 677 -19.02 -10.78 42.58
C GLU A 677 -18.17 -9.53 42.37
N SER A 678 -17.10 -9.63 41.58
CA SER A 678 -16.20 -8.51 41.30
C SER A 678 -16.71 -7.56 40.23
N PHE A 679 -17.83 -7.89 39.56
CA PHE A 679 -18.49 -7.06 38.56
C PHE A 679 -19.91 -6.69 39.00
N ALA A 680 -20.27 -5.45 38.70
CA ALA A 680 -21.65 -5.03 38.71
C ALA A 680 -22.12 -4.82 37.26
N LYS A 681 -23.43 -4.95 37.04
CA LYS A 681 -24.05 -4.88 35.72
C LYS A 681 -24.91 -3.62 35.60
N TYR A 682 -24.98 -3.07 34.38
CA TYR A 682 -25.93 -2.02 34.01
C TYR A 682 -26.43 -2.25 32.59
N THR A 683 -27.67 -1.87 32.33
CA THR A 683 -28.32 -2.22 31.06
C THR A 683 -28.21 -1.08 30.05
N LEU A 684 -27.60 -1.37 28.90
CA LEU A 684 -27.53 -0.49 27.75
C LEU A 684 -28.57 -0.91 26.71
N ARG A 685 -29.32 0.04 26.17
CA ARG A 685 -30.40 -0.23 25.20
C ARG A 685 -30.21 0.59 23.95
N SER A 686 -30.44 -0.02 22.80
CA SER A 686 -30.55 0.65 21.53
C SER A 686 -31.79 0.16 20.79
N GLU A 687 -32.47 1.06 20.09
CA GLU A 687 -33.56 0.76 19.16
C GLU A 687 -33.13 1.07 17.71
N LYS A 688 -31.92 1.63 17.50
CA LYS A 688 -31.37 1.96 16.18
C LYS A 688 -29.91 1.50 16.06
N THR A 689 -29.62 0.78 14.98
CA THR A 689 -28.27 0.39 14.59
C THR A 689 -27.84 1.19 13.37
N ILE A 690 -26.60 1.67 13.38
CA ILE A 690 -25.97 2.37 12.27
C ILE A 690 -24.67 1.66 11.87
N GLU A 691 -24.34 1.68 10.59
CA GLU A 691 -23.11 1.11 10.04
C GLU A 691 -22.06 2.19 9.73
N GLU A 692 -22.50 3.42 9.51
CA GLU A 692 -21.61 4.54 9.21
C GLU A 692 -21.13 5.18 10.50
N ALA A 693 -19.82 5.09 10.75
CA ALA A 693 -19.20 5.69 11.93
C ALA A 693 -19.32 7.23 11.87
N PRO A 694 -19.85 7.87 12.93
CA PRO A 694 -19.79 9.32 13.09
C PRO A 694 -18.34 9.82 13.08
N PHE A 695 -18.12 11.11 12.77
CA PHE A 695 -16.78 11.65 12.58
C PHE A 695 -15.90 11.60 13.84
N PHE A 696 -16.48 11.57 15.02
CA PHE A 696 -15.78 11.47 16.30
C PHE A 696 -15.45 10.03 16.73
N VAL A 697 -15.85 9.02 15.96
CA VAL A 697 -15.49 7.61 16.22
C VAL A 697 -14.34 7.20 15.33
N SER A 698 -13.22 6.82 15.95
CA SER A 698 -12.07 6.33 15.18
C SER A 698 -12.38 5.02 14.47
N ARG A 699 -11.97 4.94 13.21
CA ARG A 699 -12.17 3.77 12.33
C ARG A 699 -11.19 2.63 12.59
N SER A 700 -10.14 2.90 13.37
CA SER A 700 -9.04 1.96 13.57
C SER A 700 -9.19 1.05 14.80
N THR A 701 -10.29 1.16 15.54
CA THR A 701 -10.46 0.41 16.79
C THR A 701 -11.23 -0.88 16.53
N PRO A 702 -10.60 -2.06 16.70
CA PRO A 702 -11.25 -3.34 16.54
C PRO A 702 -12.13 -3.63 17.77
N VAL A 703 -13.42 -3.43 17.64
CA VAL A 703 -14.40 -3.67 18.71
C VAL A 703 -15.73 -4.15 18.12
N ALA A 704 -16.46 -4.98 18.88
CA ALA A 704 -17.67 -5.60 18.36
C ALA A 704 -18.84 -4.62 18.19
N ILE A 705 -19.19 -3.84 19.21
CA ILE A 705 -20.33 -2.90 19.17
C ILE A 705 -19.95 -1.65 19.96
N ASN A 706 -20.19 -0.49 19.37
CA ASN A 706 -20.09 0.77 20.08
C ASN A 706 -21.49 1.29 20.38
N MET A 707 -21.68 1.84 21.58
CA MET A 707 -22.92 2.46 22.00
C MET A 707 -22.75 3.98 22.13
N ILE A 708 -23.64 4.75 21.55
CA ILE A 708 -23.58 6.22 21.52
C ILE A 708 -24.80 6.76 22.23
N TYR A 709 -24.57 7.61 23.25
CA TYR A 709 -25.60 8.29 24.04
C TYR A 709 -25.35 9.79 24.05
N PRO A 710 -26.38 10.63 24.30
CA PRO A 710 -26.17 12.06 24.54
C PRO A 710 -25.46 12.27 25.88
N TYR A 711 -24.61 13.29 25.96
CA TYR A 711 -23.78 13.56 27.14
C TYR A 711 -24.62 13.83 28.39
N SER A 712 -25.75 14.54 28.27
CA SER A 712 -26.66 14.82 29.37
C SER A 712 -27.29 13.57 30.00
N MET A 713 -27.23 12.44 29.36
CA MET A 713 -27.75 11.15 29.83
C MET A 713 -26.70 10.28 30.55
N LEU A 714 -25.46 10.74 30.68
CA LEU A 714 -24.35 9.99 31.28
C LEU A 714 -24.72 9.40 32.65
N GLU A 715 -25.19 10.26 33.58
CA GLU A 715 -25.59 9.84 34.94
C GLU A 715 -26.85 8.98 35.00
N SER A 716 -27.64 8.98 33.90
CA SER A 716 -28.85 8.15 33.84
C SER A 716 -28.58 6.76 33.26
N VAL A 717 -27.52 6.65 32.46
CA VAL A 717 -27.10 5.39 31.79
C VAL A 717 -26.08 4.63 32.63
N VAL A 718 -25.11 5.36 33.21
CA VAL A 718 -23.99 4.78 33.94
C VAL A 718 -24.23 4.92 35.45
N PRO A 719 -24.10 3.83 36.21
CA PRO A 719 -24.17 3.90 37.66
C PRO A 719 -23.07 4.80 38.27
N GLU A 720 -23.40 5.47 39.39
CA GLU A 720 -22.50 6.41 40.07
C GLU A 720 -21.11 5.78 40.34
N ALA A 721 -21.07 4.52 40.75
CA ALA A 721 -19.84 3.77 41.02
C ALA A 721 -18.97 3.53 39.76
N ALA A 722 -19.52 3.60 38.55
CA ALA A 722 -18.78 3.42 37.30
C ALA A 722 -18.40 4.77 36.66
N LEU A 723 -18.90 5.92 37.15
CA LEU A 723 -18.62 7.24 36.57
C LEU A 723 -17.12 7.59 36.64
N ASN A 724 -16.42 7.15 37.65
CA ASN A 724 -14.98 7.37 37.84
C ASN A 724 -14.11 6.73 36.71
N GLN A 725 -14.66 5.80 35.94
CA GLN A 725 -13.98 5.20 34.80
C GLN A 725 -13.93 6.14 33.58
N PHE A 726 -14.83 7.14 33.49
CA PHE A 726 -14.89 8.15 32.44
C PHE A 726 -13.98 9.33 32.76
N ARG A 727 -12.68 9.14 32.68
CA ARG A 727 -11.70 10.13 33.20
C ARG A 727 -11.53 11.33 32.27
N ASN A 728 -11.42 11.10 30.96
CA ASN A 728 -11.05 12.15 30.01
C ASN A 728 -12.21 12.52 29.10
N THR A 729 -12.31 13.81 28.80
CA THR A 729 -13.19 14.32 27.73
C THR A 729 -12.33 14.60 26.49
N GLU A 730 -12.66 13.98 25.38
CA GLU A 730 -11.96 14.17 24.11
C GLU A 730 -12.74 15.13 23.21
N TYR A 731 -12.07 16.15 22.70
CA TYR A 731 -12.59 17.15 21.78
C TYR A 731 -12.09 16.85 20.38
N PHE A 732 -13.00 16.63 19.46
CA PHE A 732 -12.72 16.34 18.05
C PHE A 732 -13.02 17.60 17.25
N LEU A 733 -12.03 18.12 16.54
CA LEU A 733 -12.13 19.39 15.83
C LEU A 733 -11.87 19.19 14.34
N THR A 734 -12.59 19.94 13.52
CA THR A 734 -12.31 20.08 12.09
C THR A 734 -11.76 21.47 11.82
N SER A 735 -10.78 21.58 10.93
CA SER A 735 -10.09 22.82 10.64
C SER A 735 -9.88 23.04 9.15
N SER A 736 -9.96 24.31 8.73
CA SER A 736 -9.60 24.73 7.37
C SER A 736 -8.07 24.78 7.16
N ASN A 737 -7.29 24.91 8.24
CA ASN A 737 -5.83 24.87 8.26
C ASN A 737 -5.33 24.27 9.58
N HIS A 738 -5.24 22.94 9.62
CA HIS A 738 -4.93 22.18 10.82
C HIS A 738 -3.57 22.55 11.46
N THR A 739 -2.54 22.85 10.66
CA THR A 739 -1.23 23.24 11.17
C THR A 739 -1.29 24.56 11.95
N ALA A 740 -1.94 25.57 11.38
CA ALA A 740 -2.10 26.85 12.06
C ALA A 740 -3.02 26.72 13.29
N SER A 741 -4.10 25.94 13.17
CA SER A 741 -4.97 25.66 14.32
C SER A 741 -4.25 24.93 15.44
N PHE A 742 -3.41 23.99 15.13
CA PHE A 742 -2.62 23.26 16.13
C PHE A 742 -1.71 24.20 16.93
N GLU A 743 -0.97 25.07 16.25
CA GLU A 743 -0.05 26.04 16.90
C GLU A 743 -0.83 27.08 17.73
N ASN A 744 -1.92 27.62 17.16
CA ASN A 744 -2.74 28.62 17.84
C ASN A 744 -3.48 28.01 19.05
N LEU A 745 -4.08 26.83 18.91
CA LEU A 745 -4.76 26.15 20.01
C LEU A 745 -3.80 25.77 21.13
N ALA A 746 -2.56 25.36 20.83
CA ALA A 746 -1.56 25.11 21.84
C ALA A 746 -1.28 26.37 22.67
N THR A 747 -1.28 27.55 22.05
CA THR A 747 -1.14 28.84 22.71
C THR A 747 -2.37 29.18 23.56
N VAL A 748 -3.56 29.07 22.97
CA VAL A 748 -4.86 29.34 23.65
C VAL A 748 -5.02 28.46 24.89
N LEU A 749 -4.72 27.17 24.79
CA LEU A 749 -4.76 26.24 25.92
C LEU A 749 -3.81 26.68 27.03
N THR A 750 -2.57 27.00 26.68
CA THR A 750 -1.54 27.39 27.64
C THR A 750 -1.89 28.69 28.35
N GLU A 751 -2.43 29.70 27.63
CA GLU A 751 -2.87 30.99 28.19
C GLU A 751 -4.02 30.83 29.17
N ASN A 752 -4.86 29.81 29.00
CA ASN A 752 -5.97 29.49 29.90
C ASN A 752 -5.61 28.46 30.97
N GLY A 753 -4.30 28.14 31.15
CA GLY A 753 -3.82 27.25 32.20
C GLY A 753 -4.05 25.76 31.91
N LEU A 754 -4.37 25.41 30.65
CA LEU A 754 -4.62 24.06 30.22
C LEU A 754 -3.37 23.45 29.54
N SER A 755 -3.19 22.16 29.69
CA SER A 755 -2.05 21.44 29.09
C SER A 755 -2.24 21.28 27.58
N SER A 756 -1.32 21.84 26.78
CA SER A 756 -1.31 21.59 25.32
C SER A 756 -0.70 20.24 24.94
N ARG A 757 -0.17 19.45 25.91
CA ARG A 757 0.47 18.15 25.66
C ARG A 757 -0.50 17.08 25.09
N GLN A 758 -1.78 17.24 25.40
CA GLN A 758 -2.84 16.34 24.96
C GLN A 758 -3.56 16.83 23.69
N LEU A 759 -2.99 17.80 22.99
CA LEU A 759 -3.45 18.23 21.67
C LEU A 759 -2.69 17.45 20.59
N PHE A 760 -3.40 16.80 19.68
CA PHE A 760 -2.85 15.95 18.63
C PHE A 760 -3.35 16.38 17.25
N ASP A 761 -2.42 16.48 16.28
CA ASP A 761 -2.75 16.75 14.88
C ASP A 761 -2.94 15.45 14.11
N TYR A 762 -4.20 15.04 13.94
CA TYR A 762 -4.57 13.84 13.17
C TYR A 762 -4.63 14.10 11.67
N ALA A 763 -4.86 15.36 11.25
CA ALA A 763 -4.91 15.71 9.84
C ALA A 763 -3.58 15.52 9.13
N ALA A 764 -2.47 15.69 9.82
CA ALA A 764 -1.13 15.39 9.28
C ALA A 764 -1.00 13.92 8.84
N ASN A 765 -1.59 12.99 9.60
CA ASN A 765 -1.64 11.57 9.22
C ASN A 765 -2.62 11.34 8.06
N ALA A 766 -3.79 11.99 8.10
CA ALA A 766 -4.78 11.91 7.03
C ALA A 766 -4.25 12.45 5.70
N GLU A 767 -3.45 13.53 5.74
CA GLU A 767 -2.76 14.07 4.56
C GLU A 767 -1.75 13.09 3.99
N THR A 768 -0.98 12.45 4.85
CA THR A 768 -0.06 11.39 4.45
C THR A 768 -0.80 10.27 3.73
N ASN A 769 -1.88 9.78 4.31
CA ASN A 769 -2.70 8.73 3.70
C ASN A 769 -3.32 9.16 2.37
N ARG A 770 -3.83 10.39 2.25
CA ARG A 770 -4.35 10.97 0.99
C ARG A 770 -3.26 11.06 -0.08
N ASN A 771 -2.03 11.40 0.30
CA ASN A 771 -0.90 11.46 -0.62
C ASN A 771 -0.50 10.08 -1.12
N VAL A 772 -0.49 9.05 -0.25
CA VAL A 772 -0.29 7.64 -0.64
C VAL A 772 -1.34 7.20 -1.65
N VAL A 773 -2.61 7.41 -1.36
CA VAL A 773 -3.72 7.06 -2.28
C VAL A 773 -3.58 7.81 -3.60
N THR A 774 -3.19 9.10 -3.57
CA THR A 774 -2.96 9.89 -4.79
C THR A 774 -1.82 9.34 -5.62
N ILE A 775 -0.72 8.93 -5.00
CA ILE A 775 0.42 8.30 -5.67
C ILE A 775 -0.02 7.01 -6.37
N ILE A 776 -0.71 6.13 -5.63
CA ILE A 776 -1.25 4.87 -6.18
C ILE A 776 -2.17 5.17 -7.36
N ARG A 777 -3.06 6.14 -7.22
CA ARG A 777 -4.02 6.57 -8.25
C ARG A 777 -3.33 7.04 -9.53
N VAL A 778 -2.30 7.86 -9.43
CA VAL A 778 -1.55 8.35 -10.61
C VAL A 778 -0.90 7.20 -11.37
N PHE A 779 -0.24 6.27 -10.67
CA PHE A 779 0.38 5.11 -11.32
C PHE A 779 -0.64 4.15 -11.91
N ALA A 780 -1.74 3.89 -11.20
CA ALA A 780 -2.81 3.02 -11.64
C ALA A 780 -3.50 3.56 -12.91
N TYR A 781 -3.86 4.84 -12.95
CA TYR A 781 -4.42 5.46 -14.15
C TYR A 781 -3.40 5.57 -15.29
N GLY A 782 -2.14 5.86 -14.99
CA GLY A 782 -1.06 5.80 -15.99
C GLY A 782 -0.97 4.42 -16.65
N PHE A 783 -1.08 3.36 -15.87
CA PHE A 783 -1.09 1.98 -16.34
C PHE A 783 -2.32 1.68 -17.24
N ILE A 784 -3.52 2.10 -16.81
CA ILE A 784 -4.75 1.95 -17.64
C ILE A 784 -4.61 2.68 -18.97
N VAL A 785 -4.09 3.91 -18.98
CA VAL A 785 -3.89 4.70 -20.21
C VAL A 785 -2.94 3.98 -21.16
N LEU A 786 -1.81 3.49 -20.67
CA LEU A 786 -0.84 2.76 -21.49
C LEU A 786 -1.43 1.46 -22.05
N ILE A 787 -2.17 0.70 -21.25
CA ILE A 787 -2.87 -0.51 -21.73
C ILE A 787 -3.93 -0.16 -22.77
N SER A 788 -4.67 0.93 -22.58
CA SER A 788 -5.67 1.41 -23.53
C SER A 788 -5.03 1.78 -24.87
N LEU A 789 -3.87 2.42 -24.86
CA LEU A 789 -3.10 2.72 -26.08
C LEU A 789 -2.65 1.45 -26.81
N ILE A 790 -2.17 0.44 -26.08
CA ILE A 790 -1.81 -0.86 -26.64
C ILE A 790 -3.04 -1.54 -27.28
N ALA A 791 -4.17 -1.54 -26.56
CA ALA A 791 -5.42 -2.11 -27.04
C ALA A 791 -5.91 -1.40 -28.31
N ALA A 792 -5.90 -0.07 -28.32
CA ALA A 792 -6.28 0.73 -29.49
C ALA A 792 -5.34 0.50 -30.69
N ALA A 793 -4.02 0.49 -30.47
CA ALA A 793 -3.04 0.20 -31.50
C ALA A 793 -3.20 -1.21 -32.09
N ASN A 794 -3.50 -2.20 -31.23
CA ASN A 794 -3.77 -3.57 -31.64
C ASN A 794 -4.99 -3.67 -32.54
N VAL A 795 -6.10 -3.03 -32.15
CA VAL A 795 -7.34 -2.98 -32.93
C VAL A 795 -7.14 -2.26 -34.26
N PHE A 796 -6.49 -1.08 -34.22
CA PHE A 796 -6.16 -0.29 -35.42
C PHE A 796 -5.34 -1.08 -36.42
N ASN A 797 -4.25 -1.70 -35.96
CA ASN A 797 -3.38 -2.51 -36.82
C ASN A 797 -4.15 -3.68 -37.46
N THR A 798 -4.94 -4.41 -36.67
CA THR A 798 -5.68 -5.58 -37.15
C THR A 798 -6.75 -5.23 -38.16
N ILE A 799 -7.56 -4.19 -37.92
CA ILE A 799 -8.64 -3.77 -38.83
C ILE A 799 -8.09 -3.14 -40.12
N SER A 800 -7.10 -2.23 -39.96
CA SER A 800 -6.50 -1.55 -41.11
C SER A 800 -5.90 -2.56 -42.11
N THR A 801 -5.20 -3.57 -41.55
CA THR A 801 -4.61 -4.61 -42.40
C THR A 801 -5.65 -5.54 -43.00
N ASN A 802 -6.68 -5.95 -42.23
CA ASN A 802 -7.74 -6.78 -42.76
C ASN A 802 -8.43 -6.11 -43.97
N ILE A 803 -8.66 -4.80 -43.89
CA ILE A 803 -9.22 -4.02 -45.00
C ILE A 803 -8.23 -3.94 -46.16
N SER A 804 -6.94 -3.72 -45.89
CA SER A 804 -5.89 -3.69 -46.93
C SER A 804 -5.82 -5.01 -47.73
N LEU A 805 -5.87 -6.15 -47.05
CA LEU A 805 -5.83 -7.47 -47.67
C LEU A 805 -7.07 -7.77 -48.53
N ARG A 806 -8.17 -7.03 -48.37
CA ARG A 806 -9.46 -7.21 -49.06
C ARG A 806 -9.69 -6.18 -50.14
N ARG A 807 -8.72 -5.34 -50.49
CA ARG A 807 -8.86 -4.27 -51.49
C ARG A 807 -9.38 -4.80 -52.82
N ARG A 808 -8.90 -5.97 -53.29
CA ARG A 808 -9.34 -6.61 -54.53
C ARG A 808 -10.79 -7.08 -54.45
N GLU A 809 -11.23 -7.65 -53.35
CA GLU A 809 -12.63 -8.04 -53.10
C GLU A 809 -13.55 -6.80 -53.17
N PHE A 810 -13.10 -5.70 -52.58
CA PHE A 810 -13.84 -4.45 -52.58
C PHE A 810 -13.90 -3.81 -53.97
N ALA A 811 -12.82 -3.88 -54.72
CA ALA A 811 -12.82 -3.44 -56.14
C ALA A 811 -13.78 -4.24 -57.02
N MET A 812 -13.85 -5.57 -56.83
CA MET A 812 -14.83 -6.42 -57.51
C MET A 812 -16.26 -6.04 -57.15
N LEU A 813 -16.59 -5.80 -55.88
CA LEU A 813 -17.93 -5.39 -55.48
C LEU A 813 -18.32 -4.01 -56.04
N LYS A 814 -17.37 -3.08 -56.16
CA LYS A 814 -17.60 -1.79 -56.79
C LYS A 814 -17.81 -1.91 -58.28
N SER A 815 -17.07 -2.79 -58.97
CA SER A 815 -17.23 -3.02 -60.44
C SER A 815 -18.55 -3.68 -60.78
N VAL A 816 -19.15 -4.45 -59.89
CA VAL A 816 -20.51 -5.04 -60.06
C VAL A 816 -21.61 -4.03 -59.69
N GLY A 817 -21.29 -2.76 -59.40
CA GLY A 817 -22.27 -1.71 -59.17
C GLY A 817 -22.68 -1.45 -57.70
N MET A 818 -21.89 -1.89 -56.72
CA MET A 818 -22.19 -1.57 -55.33
C MET A 818 -21.99 -0.07 -55.07
N THR A 819 -23.05 0.59 -54.59
CA THR A 819 -23.01 2.02 -54.25
C THR A 819 -22.17 2.29 -53.03
N GLN A 820 -21.62 3.51 -52.88
CA GLN A 820 -20.86 3.96 -51.72
C GLN A 820 -21.65 3.82 -50.39
N LYS A 821 -22.98 4.11 -50.46
CA LYS A 821 -23.87 3.93 -49.29
C LYS A 821 -24.03 2.45 -48.92
N GLY A 822 -24.19 1.58 -49.94
CA GLY A 822 -24.27 0.14 -49.74
C GLY A 822 -22.98 -0.44 -49.14
N PHE A 823 -21.82 0.00 -49.65
CA PHE A 823 -20.53 -0.41 -49.14
C PHE A 823 -20.32 0.01 -47.67
N ARG A 824 -20.67 1.26 -47.32
CA ARG A 824 -20.60 1.73 -45.91
C ARG A 824 -21.51 0.93 -44.98
N ARG A 825 -22.75 0.62 -45.40
CA ARG A 825 -23.67 -0.22 -44.59
C ARG A 825 -23.15 -1.64 -44.41
N MET A 826 -22.53 -2.22 -45.42
CA MET A 826 -21.91 -3.54 -45.37
C MET A 826 -20.78 -3.55 -44.31
N MET A 827 -19.89 -2.56 -44.36
CA MET A 827 -18.77 -2.47 -43.44
C MET A 827 -19.22 -2.20 -41.99
N ASN A 828 -20.22 -1.32 -41.79
CA ASN A 828 -20.78 -1.07 -40.46
C ASN A 828 -21.37 -2.35 -39.84
N TYR A 829 -22.02 -3.17 -40.62
CA TYR A 829 -22.55 -4.45 -40.14
C TYR A 829 -21.43 -5.45 -39.85
N GLU A 830 -20.35 -5.46 -40.61
CA GLU A 830 -19.15 -6.25 -40.26
C GLU A 830 -18.52 -5.78 -38.95
N CYS A 831 -18.42 -4.47 -38.72
CA CYS A 831 -17.96 -3.91 -37.46
C CYS A 831 -18.80 -4.41 -36.26
N LEU A 832 -20.11 -4.35 -36.40
CA LEU A 832 -21.03 -4.81 -35.37
C LEU A 832 -20.85 -6.31 -35.10
N LEU A 833 -20.66 -7.13 -36.12
CA LEU A 833 -20.42 -8.57 -35.97
C LEU A 833 -19.10 -8.87 -35.27
N TYR A 834 -18.03 -8.14 -35.57
CA TYR A 834 -16.72 -8.32 -34.89
C TYR A 834 -16.80 -7.92 -33.43
N GLY A 835 -17.31 -6.71 -33.16
CA GLY A 835 -17.44 -6.16 -31.82
C GLY A 835 -18.33 -7.02 -30.93
N SER A 836 -19.55 -7.38 -31.43
CA SER A 836 -20.47 -8.21 -30.63
C SER A 836 -19.89 -9.58 -30.29
N LYS A 837 -19.17 -10.23 -31.21
CA LYS A 837 -18.56 -11.52 -30.94
C LYS A 837 -17.35 -11.43 -30.01
N ALA A 838 -16.56 -10.38 -30.15
CA ALA A 838 -15.44 -10.16 -29.28
C ALA A 838 -15.92 -9.88 -27.86
N LEU A 839 -16.98 -9.09 -27.69
CA LEU A 839 -17.61 -8.82 -26.39
C LEU A 839 -18.22 -10.08 -25.79
N LEU A 840 -18.95 -10.87 -26.55
CA LEU A 840 -19.62 -12.08 -26.07
C LEU A 840 -18.62 -13.13 -25.55
N LEU A 841 -17.42 -13.17 -26.09
CA LEU A 841 -16.34 -14.04 -25.62
C LEU A 841 -15.45 -13.35 -24.58
N GLY A 842 -15.19 -12.06 -24.73
CA GLY A 842 -14.25 -11.30 -23.93
C GLY A 842 -14.77 -11.01 -22.51
N LEU A 843 -16.02 -10.56 -22.40
CA LEU A 843 -16.58 -10.20 -21.10
C LEU A 843 -16.62 -11.36 -20.11
N PRO A 844 -17.09 -12.57 -20.45
CA PRO A 844 -17.07 -13.70 -19.51
C PRO A 844 -15.65 -14.08 -19.06
N VAL A 845 -14.68 -14.03 -20.00
CA VAL A 845 -13.29 -14.33 -19.65
C VAL A 845 -12.71 -13.21 -18.78
N SER A 846 -13.03 -11.95 -19.05
CA SER A 846 -12.63 -10.82 -18.20
C SER A 846 -13.18 -10.95 -16.78
N CYS A 847 -14.46 -11.34 -16.64
CA CYS A 847 -15.07 -11.59 -15.33
C CYS A 847 -14.34 -12.71 -14.57
N GLY A 848 -13.95 -13.79 -15.25
CA GLY A 848 -13.15 -14.86 -14.65
C GLY A 848 -11.77 -14.39 -14.19
N ILE A 849 -11.09 -13.56 -15.01
CA ILE A 849 -9.79 -12.99 -14.62
C ILE A 849 -9.97 -11.97 -13.50
N THR A 850 -11.03 -11.17 -13.52
CA THR A 850 -11.37 -10.26 -12.40
C THR A 850 -11.50 -11.01 -11.07
N TYR A 851 -12.14 -12.18 -11.09
CA TYR A 851 -12.24 -13.03 -9.90
C TYR A 851 -10.88 -13.54 -9.43
N LEU A 852 -9.98 -13.91 -10.34
CA LEU A 852 -8.62 -14.32 -9.98
C LEU A 852 -7.80 -13.16 -9.43
N ILE A 853 -7.95 -11.95 -9.99
CA ILE A 853 -7.31 -10.73 -9.50
C ILE A 853 -7.84 -10.40 -8.10
N TYR A 854 -9.15 -10.43 -7.90
CA TYR A 854 -9.79 -10.27 -6.61
C TYR A 854 -9.13 -11.18 -5.55
N ARG A 855 -9.05 -12.49 -5.81
CA ARG A 855 -8.41 -13.43 -4.89
C ARG A 855 -6.93 -13.17 -4.62
N ALA A 856 -6.21 -12.58 -5.57
CA ALA A 856 -4.78 -12.33 -5.45
C ALA A 856 -4.46 -11.00 -4.75
N VAL A 857 -5.32 -9.98 -4.90
CA VAL A 857 -5.09 -8.64 -4.35
C VAL A 857 -5.69 -8.50 -2.96
N THR A 858 -6.84 -9.11 -2.70
CA THR A 858 -7.54 -9.03 -1.40
C THR A 858 -6.95 -10.01 -0.38
N THR A 859 -5.66 -9.87 -0.09
CA THR A 859 -4.97 -10.73 0.89
C THR A 859 -5.00 -10.18 2.30
N ALA A 860 -5.08 -8.86 2.48
CA ALA A 860 -5.02 -8.20 3.78
C ALA A 860 -6.40 -7.75 4.30
N TYR A 861 -7.28 -7.29 3.41
CA TYR A 861 -8.63 -6.82 3.76
C TYR A 861 -9.68 -7.62 2.98
N GLU A 862 -10.77 -7.98 3.63
CA GLU A 862 -11.91 -8.58 2.95
C GLU A 862 -12.69 -7.47 2.26
N THR A 863 -12.66 -7.50 0.92
CA THR A 863 -13.54 -6.69 0.09
C THR A 863 -14.54 -7.61 -0.58
N SER A 864 -15.75 -7.13 -0.82
CA SER A 864 -16.75 -7.91 -1.53
C SER A 864 -16.38 -8.05 -3.00
N PHE A 865 -16.61 -9.24 -3.59
CA PHE A 865 -16.43 -9.39 -5.03
C PHE A 865 -17.43 -8.53 -5.80
N HIS A 866 -16.92 -7.59 -6.58
CA HIS A 866 -17.71 -6.78 -7.51
C HIS A 866 -17.09 -6.75 -8.90
N LEU A 867 -17.92 -6.54 -9.90
CA LEU A 867 -17.44 -6.38 -11.27
C LEU A 867 -17.19 -4.89 -11.55
N PRO A 868 -16.11 -4.55 -12.30
CA PRO A 868 -15.81 -3.17 -12.67
C PRO A 868 -16.80 -2.67 -13.76
N TRP A 869 -18.04 -2.39 -13.37
CA TRP A 869 -19.13 -2.06 -14.29
C TRP A 869 -18.82 -0.84 -15.17
N ALA A 870 -18.18 0.18 -14.61
CA ALA A 870 -17.74 1.35 -15.37
C ALA A 870 -16.73 0.96 -16.47
N ALA A 871 -15.74 0.15 -16.14
CA ALA A 871 -14.75 -0.32 -17.10
C ALA A 871 -15.38 -1.24 -18.16
N ILE A 872 -16.33 -2.10 -17.77
CA ILE A 872 -17.09 -2.92 -18.72
C ILE A 872 -17.88 -2.02 -19.69
N GLY A 873 -18.56 -0.99 -19.18
CA GLY A 873 -19.29 -0.03 -20.01
C GLY A 873 -18.37 0.71 -20.98
N ILE A 874 -17.23 1.20 -20.49
CA ILE A 874 -16.20 1.85 -21.33
C ILE A 874 -15.63 0.88 -22.35
N ALA A 875 -15.37 -0.37 -22.01
CA ALA A 875 -14.88 -1.39 -22.94
C ALA A 875 -15.87 -1.65 -24.07
N VAL A 876 -17.16 -1.78 -23.74
CA VAL A 876 -18.23 -1.96 -24.76
C VAL A 876 -18.29 -0.77 -25.71
N LEU A 877 -18.29 0.45 -25.17
CA LEU A 877 -18.35 1.66 -25.97
C LEU A 877 -17.09 1.85 -26.82
N SER A 878 -15.91 1.68 -26.22
CA SER A 878 -14.62 1.88 -26.89
C SER A 878 -14.39 0.87 -28.02
N VAL A 879 -14.79 -0.39 -27.85
CA VAL A 879 -14.70 -1.39 -28.93
C VAL A 879 -15.44 -0.93 -30.18
N PHE A 880 -16.69 -0.50 -30.04
CA PHE A 880 -17.45 -0.01 -31.19
C PHE A 880 -16.88 1.30 -31.74
N LEU A 881 -16.46 2.23 -30.90
CA LEU A 881 -15.88 3.49 -31.32
C LEU A 881 -14.56 3.29 -32.07
N VAL A 882 -13.63 2.51 -31.53
CA VAL A 882 -12.32 2.26 -32.15
C VAL A 882 -12.47 1.45 -33.44
N VAL A 883 -13.33 0.41 -33.44
CA VAL A 883 -13.60 -0.39 -34.65
C VAL A 883 -14.21 0.50 -35.74
N PHE A 884 -15.17 1.34 -35.38
CA PHE A 884 -15.83 2.24 -36.34
C PHE A 884 -14.87 3.32 -36.85
N ALA A 885 -14.13 3.99 -35.99
CA ALA A 885 -13.13 5.00 -36.38
C ALA A 885 -12.04 4.42 -37.29
N THR A 886 -11.48 3.25 -36.92
CA THR A 886 -10.47 2.56 -37.73
C THR A 886 -11.03 2.14 -39.09
N MET A 887 -12.25 1.66 -39.13
CA MET A 887 -12.93 1.27 -40.33
C MET A 887 -13.14 2.47 -41.25
N MET A 888 -13.61 3.59 -40.71
CA MET A 888 -13.78 4.84 -41.49
C MET A 888 -12.45 5.34 -42.07
N TYR A 889 -11.39 5.35 -41.27
CA TYR A 889 -10.05 5.73 -41.74
C TYR A 889 -9.57 4.83 -42.86
N SER A 890 -9.67 3.53 -42.70
CA SER A 890 -9.22 2.55 -43.68
C SER A 890 -10.07 2.60 -44.96
N MET A 891 -11.37 2.84 -44.83
CA MET A 891 -12.27 3.06 -45.97
C MET A 891 -11.94 4.33 -46.77
N SER A 892 -11.49 5.40 -46.10
CA SER A 892 -11.10 6.63 -46.79
C SER A 892 -9.90 6.39 -47.71
N LYS A 893 -8.97 5.50 -47.34
CA LYS A 893 -7.87 5.06 -48.22
C LYS A 893 -8.38 4.24 -49.39
N VAL A 894 -9.27 3.25 -49.20
CA VAL A 894 -9.84 2.42 -50.25
C VAL A 894 -10.75 3.23 -51.19
N LYS A 895 -11.31 4.35 -50.73
CA LYS A 895 -12.12 5.25 -51.55
C LYS A 895 -11.29 5.96 -52.65
N LYS A 896 -10.03 6.25 -52.37
CA LYS A 896 -9.10 6.92 -53.30
C LYS A 896 -8.51 5.98 -54.35
N ASP A 897 -8.65 4.66 -54.19
CA ASP A 897 -8.11 3.66 -55.12
C ASP A 897 -9.03 3.56 -56.35
N ASN A 898 -8.41 3.63 -57.53
CA ASN A 898 -9.11 3.34 -58.81
C ASN A 898 -9.40 1.84 -58.90
N PRO A 899 -10.67 1.41 -59.11
CA PRO A 899 -11.03 -0.01 -59.20
C PRO A 899 -10.22 -0.78 -60.25
N ILE A 900 -9.90 -0.15 -61.37
CA ILE A 900 -9.15 -0.75 -62.49
C ILE A 900 -7.71 -1.05 -62.09
N ASP A 901 -7.05 -0.12 -61.39
CA ASP A 901 -5.69 -0.30 -60.95
C ASP A 901 -5.60 -1.32 -59.81
N ALA A 902 -6.60 -1.38 -58.94
CA ALA A 902 -6.68 -2.38 -57.85
C ALA A 902 -6.96 -3.81 -58.41
N LEU A 903 -7.57 -3.96 -59.57
CA LEU A 903 -7.76 -5.24 -60.24
C LEU A 903 -6.56 -5.67 -61.07
N LYS A 904 -5.83 -4.71 -61.70
CA LYS A 904 -4.63 -4.97 -62.51
C LYS A 904 -3.38 -5.25 -61.73
N ASN A 905 -3.24 -4.68 -60.52
CA ASN A 905 -2.08 -4.92 -59.68
C ASN A 905 -2.11 -6.31 -59.07
N GLU A 906 -1.36 -7.24 -59.65
CA GLU A 906 -1.17 -8.58 -59.11
C GLU A 906 -0.34 -8.63 -57.82
N ASN A 907 0.27 -7.51 -57.41
CA ASN A 907 1.18 -7.39 -56.25
C ASN A 907 0.54 -6.72 -55.00
N LEU A 908 -0.75 -6.45 -54.99
CA LEU A 908 -1.51 -5.92 -53.84
C LEU A 908 -2.18 -7.02 -53.03
#